data_2d7e94aa38385933f761ec10a7866cc0
#
_entry.id   2d7e94aa38385933f761ec10a7866cc0
#
_cell.length_a   1.000
_cell.length_b   1.000
_cell.length_c   1.000
_cell.angle_alpha   90.00
_cell.angle_beta   90.00
_cell.angle_gamma   90.00
#
_symmetry.space_group_name_H-M   'P 1'
#
loop_
_entity.id
_entity.type
_entity.pdbx_description
1 polymer ?
#
loop_
_entity_poly.entity_id
_entity_poly.type
_entity_poly.pdbx_seq_one_letter_code
_entity_poly.pdbx_strand_id
1 'polypeptide(L)'
;MFKLFSAFRKDKVWDFNGGIHPPEMKTQSNGTPLRQVSLPQRFVIPLKQHIGAEGELCVKVGDRVLRGQPLTRGWGRMLPVHAPTSGTIAAIAPHTTAHPSALAEMSVIIDADGEDRWIERDGWSDYQTRTREALIERIHQFGVAGLGGAGFPTGSKLRGGGDKIKTLIINAAECEPYITADDRLMQDCAAQIVEGIRILAHILQPEEVLIGIEDNKPQAISMLRAVLCDAHGISLRVIPTKYPSGGAKQLTQILTGKQVPHGGRSSDIGVLMQNVGTAYAVKRAVVDGEPLTERVVTLTGEAVTRPGNVWARLGTPVRHLLNDAGFCPSAEPMVIMGGPLMGFTLPWLDVPVVKITNCLLAPSASEMGEPQEEKGCIRCSACADACPADLLPQQLYWFSKGQQHDKATAHNLADCIECGACAWVCPSNIPLVQYFRQEKAEIAAIRQEEQRAAEAKARFEARQARLEREKAARAERHKKAAVQPAAKDQEAISAALARVRDKQRDAAQPIVIQAGAKPDNSEAIAAREARKAEARARKAQQQAAPMIAPAAEPVDPRKAAVEAAIARAKARKAEQQAAPVEAPAAEPVDPRKAAVEAAIARAKARKAEQQAAPVEAPAAEPVXXXXXXXXXXXXXXXXXXXXXXKRVKPNSRPRRWTPRPPNRSTRARRRWKPLSPALKRVKPNSRPHNRISRQPQPMTTRAKRPSPRLSPAFRRVKQHSRQLTRNKWFSESQAPPIPITSGRPRVLCCWCCSPLCLALWSRPGFSAGAPYCRLSSPP
;
A
#
# COMPACT_ATOMS: atom_id res chain seq x y z
N MET A 1 7.12 -38.37 -32.91
CA MET A 1 7.28 -38.69 -31.51
C MET A 1 7.24 -37.45 -30.58
N PHE A 2 7.96 -36.36 -30.88
CA PHE A 2 7.97 -35.13 -30.05
C PHE A 2 6.59 -34.43 -29.90
N LYS A 3 5.73 -34.44 -30.90
CA LYS A 3 4.39 -33.83 -30.84
C LYS A 3 3.41 -34.57 -29.91
N LEU A 4 3.58 -35.89 -29.72
CA LEU A 4 2.76 -36.67 -28.78
C LEU A 4 3.11 -36.35 -27.31
N PHE A 5 4.40 -36.12 -27.00
CA PHE A 5 4.82 -35.73 -25.65
C PHE A 5 4.37 -34.34 -25.26
N SER A 6 4.20 -33.41 -26.21
CA SER A 6 3.69 -32.07 -25.96
C SER A 6 2.20 -32.09 -25.56
N ALA A 7 1.41 -32.99 -26.14
CA ALA A 7 -0.01 -33.13 -25.80
C ALA A 7 -0.22 -33.60 -24.33
N PHE A 8 0.65 -34.47 -23.83
CA PHE A 8 0.60 -34.94 -22.45
C PHE A 8 1.06 -33.90 -21.40
N ARG A 9 1.73 -32.84 -21.84
CA ARG A 9 2.16 -31.73 -20.96
C ARG A 9 1.10 -30.64 -20.80
N LYS A 10 0.13 -30.55 -21.72
CA LYS A 10 -0.83 -29.44 -21.77
C LYS A 10 -1.73 -29.34 -20.55
N ASP A 11 -2.00 -30.44 -19.83
CA ASP A 11 -2.93 -30.46 -18.70
C ASP A 11 -2.25 -30.73 -17.35
N LYS A 12 -0.91 -30.76 -17.34
CA LYS A 12 -0.16 -31.00 -16.11
C LYS A 12 -0.23 -29.80 -15.18
N VAL A 13 -0.53 -30.06 -13.92
CA VAL A 13 -0.38 -29.11 -12.80
C VAL A 13 0.71 -29.64 -11.85
N TRP A 14 1.42 -28.73 -11.23
CA TRP A 14 2.48 -29.03 -10.25
C TRP A 14 2.01 -28.61 -8.86
N ASP A 15 2.68 -29.11 -7.83
CA ASP A 15 2.43 -28.67 -6.46
C ASP A 15 3.44 -27.59 -6.05
N PHE A 16 3.17 -26.93 -4.93
CA PHE A 16 4.08 -25.98 -4.27
C PHE A 16 4.30 -26.42 -2.81
N ASN A 17 5.44 -26.07 -2.26
CA ASN A 17 5.83 -26.38 -0.90
C ASN A 17 4.94 -25.64 0.12
N GLY A 18 4.77 -26.22 1.30
CA GLY A 18 3.95 -25.61 2.35
C GLY A 18 2.46 -25.55 1.99
N GLY A 19 1.81 -24.52 2.47
CA GLY A 19 0.36 -24.36 2.32
C GLY A 19 -0.43 -25.03 3.43
N ILE A 20 -1.73 -24.71 3.48
CA ILE A 20 -2.69 -25.20 4.49
C ILE A 20 -4.06 -25.43 3.84
N HIS A 21 -4.95 -26.10 4.56
CA HIS A 21 -6.34 -26.36 4.15
C HIS A 21 -7.32 -25.82 5.22
N PRO A 22 -7.52 -24.50 5.32
CA PRO A 22 -8.47 -23.94 6.27
C PRO A 22 -9.92 -24.21 5.82
N PRO A 23 -10.92 -24.17 6.71
CA PRO A 23 -12.32 -24.18 6.31
C PRO A 23 -12.60 -23.06 5.31
N GLU A 24 -13.20 -23.38 4.19
CA GLU A 24 -13.35 -22.44 3.06
C GLU A 24 -14.42 -21.37 3.28
N MET A 25 -15.54 -21.73 3.95
CA MET A 25 -16.67 -20.86 4.32
C MET A 25 -17.29 -20.09 3.13
N LYS A 26 -17.09 -20.54 1.89
CA LYS A 26 -17.54 -19.84 0.66
C LYS A 26 -19.04 -19.98 0.41
N THR A 27 -19.66 -21.06 0.91
CA THR A 27 -21.08 -21.33 0.72
C THR A 27 -22.00 -20.28 1.35
N GLN A 28 -21.50 -19.49 2.30
CA GLN A 28 -22.27 -18.37 2.89
C GLN A 28 -22.67 -17.34 1.84
N SER A 29 -21.82 -17.07 0.84
CA SER A 29 -21.95 -15.89 -0.04
C SER A 29 -21.97 -16.19 -1.54
N ASN A 30 -21.64 -17.42 -2.01
CA ASN A 30 -21.54 -17.69 -3.45
C ASN A 30 -22.84 -18.16 -4.11
N GLY A 31 -23.91 -18.38 -3.33
CA GLY A 31 -25.18 -18.96 -3.81
C GLY A 31 -26.12 -18.00 -4.54
N THR A 32 -25.90 -16.67 -4.43
CA THR A 32 -26.80 -15.67 -5.01
C THR A 32 -26.10 -14.85 -6.11
N PRO A 33 -26.84 -14.46 -7.19
CA PRO A 33 -26.28 -13.60 -8.23
C PRO A 33 -25.76 -12.25 -7.71
N LEU A 34 -24.91 -11.61 -8.50
CA LEU A 34 -24.42 -10.26 -8.22
C LEU A 34 -25.58 -9.27 -8.12
N ARG A 35 -25.68 -8.53 -7.04
CA ARG A 35 -26.72 -7.52 -6.84
C ARG A 35 -26.14 -6.11 -6.77
N GLN A 36 -26.97 -5.14 -7.12
CA GLN A 36 -26.65 -3.72 -6.97
C GLN A 36 -27.04 -3.27 -5.56
N VAL A 37 -26.27 -2.36 -5.01
CA VAL A 37 -26.58 -1.69 -3.74
C VAL A 37 -27.03 -0.25 -4.05
N SER A 38 -27.95 0.28 -3.27
CA SER A 38 -28.40 1.67 -3.37
C SER A 38 -27.22 2.63 -3.19
N LEU A 39 -27.26 3.78 -3.85
CA LEU A 39 -26.21 4.78 -3.72
C LEU A 39 -26.28 5.46 -2.35
N PRO A 40 -25.16 5.60 -1.64
CA PRO A 40 -25.13 6.45 -0.44
C PRO A 40 -25.25 7.92 -0.84
N GLN A 41 -25.72 8.76 0.08
CA GLN A 41 -25.81 10.21 -0.13
C GLN A 41 -24.43 10.85 -0.31
N ARG A 42 -23.40 10.25 0.27
CA ARG A 42 -22.04 10.79 0.29
C ARG A 42 -21.01 9.70 0.01
N PHE A 43 -20.04 10.05 -0.85
CA PHE A 43 -18.89 9.21 -1.20
C PHE A 43 -17.61 9.87 -0.71
N VAL A 44 -16.65 9.05 -0.25
CA VAL A 44 -15.31 9.47 0.16
C VAL A 44 -14.29 8.74 -0.72
N ILE A 45 -13.59 9.47 -1.57
CA ILE A 45 -12.68 8.89 -2.56
C ILE A 45 -11.24 9.27 -2.19
N PRO A 46 -10.48 8.37 -1.53
CA PRO A 46 -9.06 8.62 -1.28
C PRO A 46 -8.30 8.82 -2.60
N LEU A 47 -7.39 9.80 -2.63
CA LEU A 47 -6.59 10.09 -3.83
C LEU A 47 -5.66 8.93 -4.17
N LYS A 48 -5.23 8.18 -3.14
CA LYS A 48 -4.33 7.05 -3.28
C LYS A 48 -5.07 5.73 -2.97
N GLN A 49 -5.31 4.92 -4.00
CA GLN A 49 -5.96 3.61 -3.89
C GLN A 49 -5.13 2.49 -4.55
N HIS A 50 -3.78 2.66 -4.60
CA HIS A 50 -2.89 1.79 -5.37
C HIS A 50 -1.45 1.90 -4.86
N ILE A 51 -0.57 1.00 -5.31
CA ILE A 51 0.86 1.08 -5.04
C ILE A 51 1.50 2.14 -5.96
N GLY A 52 1.84 3.28 -5.38
CA GLY A 52 2.44 4.41 -6.10
C GLY A 52 2.17 5.72 -5.38
N ALA A 53 2.50 6.82 -6.01
CA ALA A 53 2.14 8.15 -5.53
C ALA A 53 0.69 8.48 -5.93
N GLU A 54 0.03 9.32 -5.18
CA GLU A 54 -1.30 9.85 -5.50
C GLU A 54 -1.27 10.68 -6.80
N GLY A 55 -2.38 10.72 -7.51
CA GLY A 55 -2.53 11.53 -8.72
C GLY A 55 -2.70 13.01 -8.40
N GLU A 56 -2.45 13.86 -9.39
CA GLU A 56 -2.66 15.31 -9.29
C GLU A 56 -4.15 15.63 -9.40
N LEU A 57 -4.68 16.42 -8.47
CA LEU A 57 -6.09 16.83 -8.44
C LEU A 57 -6.47 17.65 -9.69
N CYS A 58 -7.64 17.33 -10.27
CA CYS A 58 -8.22 18.01 -11.45
C CYS A 58 -9.50 18.79 -11.10
N VAL A 59 -9.96 18.70 -9.85
CA VAL A 59 -11.26 19.21 -9.40
C VAL A 59 -11.09 20.11 -8.18
N LYS A 60 -12.10 20.93 -7.92
CA LYS A 60 -12.16 21.87 -6.76
C LYS A 60 -13.47 21.63 -6.00
N VAL A 61 -13.51 22.11 -4.76
CA VAL A 61 -14.74 22.16 -3.96
C VAL A 61 -15.79 23.01 -4.69
N GLY A 62 -17.00 22.50 -4.79
CA GLY A 62 -18.13 23.11 -5.49
C GLY A 62 -18.30 22.67 -6.94
N ASP A 63 -17.31 21.99 -7.54
CA ASP A 63 -17.44 21.50 -8.92
C ASP A 63 -18.52 20.42 -8.99
N ARG A 64 -19.33 20.43 -10.05
CA ARG A 64 -20.22 19.33 -10.41
C ARG A 64 -19.43 18.30 -11.21
N VAL A 65 -19.60 17.03 -10.87
CA VAL A 65 -18.93 15.90 -11.53
C VAL A 65 -19.95 14.88 -12.02
N LEU A 66 -19.58 14.16 -13.07
CA LEU A 66 -20.35 13.04 -13.61
C LEU A 66 -19.64 11.73 -13.27
N ARG A 67 -20.38 10.63 -13.24
CA ARG A 67 -19.82 9.29 -13.04
C ARG A 67 -18.76 8.99 -14.11
N GLY A 68 -17.59 8.55 -13.70
CA GLY A 68 -16.47 8.28 -14.61
C GLY A 68 -15.57 9.47 -14.87
N GLN A 69 -15.94 10.68 -14.44
CA GLN A 69 -15.09 11.88 -14.60
C GLN A 69 -13.81 11.75 -13.78
N PRO A 70 -12.62 12.01 -14.37
CA PRO A 70 -11.38 11.96 -13.59
C PRO A 70 -11.36 13.02 -12.48
N LEU A 71 -11.10 12.59 -11.25
CA LEU A 71 -10.86 13.45 -10.09
C LEU A 71 -9.39 13.78 -9.96
N THR A 72 -8.52 12.86 -10.44
CA THR A 72 -7.06 13.08 -10.49
C THR A 72 -6.52 12.66 -11.86
N ARG A 73 -5.35 13.22 -12.21
CA ARG A 73 -4.54 12.79 -13.35
C ARG A 73 -3.24 12.18 -12.84
N GLY A 74 -2.65 11.30 -13.66
CA GLY A 74 -1.40 10.68 -13.29
C GLY A 74 -0.73 9.95 -14.45
N TRP A 75 0.54 9.61 -14.26
CA TRP A 75 1.35 8.88 -15.21
C TRP A 75 2.29 7.92 -14.48
N GLY A 76 2.75 6.91 -15.18
CA GLY A 76 3.66 5.92 -14.61
C GLY A 76 2.99 5.12 -13.50
N ARG A 77 3.37 5.37 -12.24
CA ARG A 77 2.80 4.71 -11.07
C ARG A 77 1.80 5.57 -10.30
N MET A 78 1.46 6.75 -10.82
CA MET A 78 0.40 7.63 -10.33
C MET A 78 -0.89 7.27 -11.06
N LEU A 79 -1.75 6.47 -10.46
CA LEU A 79 -2.97 5.96 -11.11
C LEU A 79 -4.16 6.90 -10.84
N PRO A 80 -4.87 7.36 -11.89
CA PRO A 80 -6.04 8.21 -11.69
C PRO A 80 -7.16 7.56 -10.87
N VAL A 81 -7.91 8.39 -10.15
CA VAL A 81 -9.19 8.02 -9.53
C VAL A 81 -10.31 8.83 -10.19
N HIS A 82 -11.49 8.24 -10.22
CA HIS A 82 -12.66 8.76 -10.95
C HIS A 82 -13.87 8.88 -10.04
N ALA A 83 -14.77 9.79 -10.35
CA ALA A 83 -16.02 9.95 -9.64
C ALA A 83 -16.89 8.68 -9.77
N PRO A 84 -17.35 8.09 -8.66
CA PRO A 84 -18.15 6.86 -8.72
C PRO A 84 -19.62 7.11 -9.09
N THR A 85 -20.06 8.34 -9.03
CA THR A 85 -21.43 8.79 -9.33
C THR A 85 -21.42 10.25 -9.75
N SER A 86 -22.54 10.78 -10.20
CA SER A 86 -22.73 12.22 -10.41
C SER A 86 -23.06 12.92 -9.09
N GLY A 87 -22.67 14.19 -8.97
CA GLY A 87 -22.88 14.97 -7.76
C GLY A 87 -22.00 16.22 -7.69
N THR A 88 -21.83 16.75 -6.49
CA THR A 88 -21.03 17.95 -6.22
C THR A 88 -19.88 17.65 -5.27
N ILE A 89 -18.69 18.18 -5.55
CA ILE A 89 -17.53 18.06 -4.66
C ILE A 89 -17.81 18.90 -3.39
N ALA A 90 -18.15 18.23 -2.30
CA ALA A 90 -18.46 18.86 -1.02
C ALA A 90 -17.20 19.34 -0.30
N ALA A 91 -16.11 18.54 -0.37
CA ALA A 91 -14.85 18.89 0.29
C ALA A 91 -13.69 18.12 -0.33
N ILE A 92 -12.47 18.63 -0.14
CA ILE A 92 -11.20 17.93 -0.39
C ILE A 92 -10.43 18.04 0.92
N ALA A 93 -10.37 16.95 1.69
CA ALA A 93 -9.90 16.97 3.08
C ALA A 93 -9.35 15.60 3.50
N PRO A 94 -8.52 15.55 4.53
CA PRO A 94 -8.10 14.28 5.12
C PRO A 94 -9.30 13.51 5.69
N HIS A 95 -9.41 12.23 5.37
CA HIS A 95 -10.45 11.31 5.89
C HIS A 95 -9.81 9.98 6.25
N THR A 96 -10.29 9.33 7.30
CA THR A 96 -9.84 7.99 7.70
C THR A 96 -10.14 7.01 6.57
N THR A 97 -9.12 6.28 6.13
CA THR A 97 -9.23 5.33 5.02
C THR A 97 -9.20 3.89 5.50
N ALA A 98 -9.44 2.97 4.58
CA ALA A 98 -9.45 1.52 4.82
C ALA A 98 -8.01 1.00 4.95
N HIS A 99 -7.38 1.31 6.08
CA HIS A 99 -6.01 0.91 6.41
C HIS A 99 -5.91 0.57 7.91
N PRO A 100 -5.12 -0.43 8.31
CA PRO A 100 -5.02 -0.83 9.73
C PRO A 100 -4.50 0.27 10.66
N SER A 101 -3.76 1.25 10.14
CA SER A 101 -3.23 2.38 10.94
C SER A 101 -4.30 3.39 11.35
N ALA A 102 -5.49 3.36 10.75
CA ALA A 102 -6.56 4.37 10.94
C ALA A 102 -6.13 5.82 10.60
N LEU A 103 -5.00 5.99 9.90
CA LEU A 103 -4.52 7.33 9.53
C LEU A 103 -5.39 7.92 8.44
N ALA A 104 -5.59 9.23 8.52
CA ALA A 104 -6.36 9.97 7.52
C ALA A 104 -5.48 10.24 6.28
N GLU A 105 -6.05 10.07 5.08
CA GLU A 105 -5.44 10.38 3.80
C GLU A 105 -6.29 11.39 3.03
N MET A 106 -5.66 12.19 2.19
CA MET A 106 -6.37 13.19 1.36
C MET A 106 -7.42 12.49 0.50
N SER A 107 -8.64 12.98 0.59
CA SER A 107 -9.81 12.40 -0.07
C SER A 107 -10.68 13.48 -0.70
N VAL A 108 -11.32 13.15 -1.81
CA VAL A 108 -12.40 13.94 -2.42
C VAL A 108 -13.71 13.42 -1.85
N ILE A 109 -14.53 14.33 -1.33
CA ILE A 109 -15.85 14.01 -0.77
C ILE A 109 -16.90 14.52 -1.75
N ILE A 110 -17.77 13.60 -2.23
CA ILE A 110 -18.82 13.91 -3.20
C ILE A 110 -20.19 13.72 -2.54
N ASP A 111 -21.03 14.73 -2.56
CA ASP A 111 -22.46 14.62 -2.26
C ASP A 111 -23.18 14.23 -3.55
N ALA A 112 -23.77 13.03 -3.57
CA ALA A 112 -24.43 12.45 -4.73
C ALA A 112 -25.74 13.23 -5.04
N ASP A 113 -26.02 13.43 -6.32
CA ASP A 113 -27.30 14.05 -6.78
C ASP A 113 -28.43 13.03 -6.93
N GLY A 114 -28.11 11.75 -6.88
CA GLY A 114 -29.07 10.64 -7.04
C GLY A 114 -29.38 10.26 -8.49
N GLU A 115 -28.84 11.01 -9.46
CA GLU A 115 -29.12 10.79 -10.89
C GLU A 115 -28.17 9.78 -11.55
N ASP A 116 -26.97 9.58 -10.97
CA ASP A 116 -25.93 8.66 -11.43
C ASP A 116 -25.55 8.82 -12.90
N ARG A 117 -25.52 10.08 -13.38
CA ARG A 117 -25.26 10.42 -14.79
C ARG A 117 -23.81 10.15 -15.15
N TRP A 118 -23.58 9.39 -16.23
CA TRP A 118 -22.26 9.11 -16.77
C TRP A 118 -21.71 10.26 -17.61
N ILE A 119 -20.37 10.33 -17.69
CA ILE A 119 -19.68 11.04 -18.79
C ILE A 119 -20.02 10.35 -20.11
N GLU A 120 -19.81 11.03 -21.21
CA GLU A 120 -19.84 10.41 -22.54
C GLU A 120 -18.82 9.26 -22.58
N ARG A 121 -19.29 8.06 -22.94
CA ARG A 121 -18.47 6.85 -22.96
C ARG A 121 -18.00 6.56 -24.37
N ASP A 122 -16.69 6.67 -24.58
CA ASP A 122 -16.00 6.36 -25.84
C ASP A 122 -15.43 4.96 -25.77
N GLY A 123 -16.22 3.95 -26.13
CA GLY A 123 -15.81 2.55 -26.15
C GLY A 123 -15.06 2.18 -27.44
N TRP A 124 -14.04 1.33 -27.33
CA TRP A 124 -13.23 0.87 -28.47
C TRP A 124 -13.54 -0.62 -28.75
N SER A 125 -14.67 -0.90 -29.40
CA SER A 125 -15.02 -2.26 -29.85
C SER A 125 -14.03 -2.76 -30.91
N ASP A 126 -13.37 -1.84 -31.63
CA ASP A 126 -12.34 -2.09 -32.63
C ASP A 126 -10.92 -2.17 -32.06
N TYR A 127 -10.76 -2.54 -30.78
CA TYR A 127 -9.48 -2.50 -30.07
C TYR A 127 -8.33 -3.23 -30.78
N GLN A 128 -8.64 -4.20 -31.60
CA GLN A 128 -7.65 -4.95 -32.40
C GLN A 128 -6.91 -4.07 -33.41
N THR A 129 -7.50 -2.92 -33.81
CA THR A 129 -6.88 -1.95 -34.71
C THR A 129 -6.00 -0.93 -33.98
N ARG A 130 -6.10 -0.88 -32.66
CA ARG A 130 -5.38 0.10 -31.83
C ARG A 130 -3.97 -0.38 -31.51
N THR A 131 -3.04 0.56 -31.38
CA THR A 131 -1.67 0.24 -30.98
C THR A 131 -1.62 -0.24 -29.52
N ARG A 132 -0.65 -1.08 -29.22
CA ARG A 132 -0.34 -1.58 -27.87
C ARG A 132 -0.25 -0.43 -26.85
N GLU A 133 0.46 0.63 -27.22
CA GLU A 133 0.70 1.81 -26.36
C GLU A 133 -0.61 2.55 -26.05
N ALA A 134 -1.48 2.70 -27.07
CA ALA A 134 -2.79 3.34 -26.90
C ALA A 134 -3.68 2.54 -25.95
N LEU A 135 -3.70 1.21 -26.08
CA LEU A 135 -4.46 0.33 -25.17
C LEU A 135 -3.93 0.38 -23.74
N ILE A 136 -2.61 0.36 -23.54
CA ILE A 136 -1.98 0.46 -22.22
C ILE A 136 -2.28 1.81 -21.58
N GLU A 137 -2.19 2.88 -22.36
CA GLU A 137 -2.49 4.24 -21.87
C GLU A 137 -3.98 4.37 -21.51
N ARG A 138 -4.89 3.83 -22.32
CA ARG A 138 -6.33 3.76 -22.05
C ARG A 138 -6.60 3.08 -20.70
N ILE A 139 -6.04 1.88 -20.49
CA ILE A 139 -6.16 1.11 -19.25
C ILE A 139 -5.64 1.93 -18.06
N HIS A 140 -4.54 2.68 -18.25
CA HIS A 140 -3.96 3.54 -17.22
C HIS A 140 -4.86 4.73 -16.90
N GLN A 141 -5.29 5.46 -17.92
CA GLN A 141 -6.14 6.67 -17.76
C GLN A 141 -7.51 6.32 -17.14
N PHE A 142 -8.01 5.12 -17.37
CA PHE A 142 -9.27 4.62 -16.80
C PHE A 142 -9.11 4.06 -15.38
N GLY A 143 -7.92 4.22 -14.79
CA GLY A 143 -7.67 3.94 -13.37
C GLY A 143 -7.63 2.47 -13.00
N VAL A 144 -7.37 1.56 -13.96
CA VAL A 144 -7.40 0.12 -13.70
C VAL A 144 -6.19 -0.31 -12.89
N ALA A 145 -6.44 -0.69 -11.62
CA ALA A 145 -5.47 -1.31 -10.72
C ALA A 145 -5.60 -2.84 -10.77
N GLY A 146 -4.61 -3.55 -10.27
CA GLY A 146 -4.72 -4.97 -10.01
C GLY A 146 -5.71 -5.25 -8.88
N LEU A 147 -6.83 -5.92 -9.17
CA LEU A 147 -7.94 -6.11 -8.24
C LEU A 147 -7.81 -7.38 -7.35
N GLY A 148 -6.77 -8.18 -7.57
CA GLY A 148 -6.51 -9.39 -6.80
C GLY A 148 -5.68 -9.19 -5.52
N GLY A 149 -5.63 -7.96 -4.97
CA GLY A 149 -5.00 -7.67 -3.68
C GLY A 149 -4.07 -6.46 -3.66
N ALA A 150 -2.92 -6.54 -4.31
CA ALA A 150 -1.83 -5.57 -4.12
C ALA A 150 -2.08 -4.18 -4.75
N GLY A 151 -3.07 -4.01 -5.62
CA GLY A 151 -3.40 -2.69 -6.18
C GLY A 151 -2.32 -2.08 -7.09
N PHE A 152 -1.51 -2.88 -7.76
CA PHE A 152 -0.48 -2.38 -8.67
C PHE A 152 -1.10 -1.84 -9.96
N PRO A 153 -0.69 -0.65 -10.48
CA PRO A 153 -1.25 -0.09 -11.72
C PRO A 153 -1.09 -1.04 -12.92
N THR A 154 -2.23 -1.46 -13.52
CA THR A 154 -2.26 -2.46 -14.58
C THR A 154 -1.50 -1.97 -15.83
N GLY A 155 -1.70 -0.72 -16.23
CA GLY A 155 -0.96 -0.12 -17.37
C GLY A 155 0.55 -0.17 -17.18
N SER A 156 1.04 0.14 -15.96
CA SER A 156 2.48 0.07 -15.64
C SER A 156 3.02 -1.36 -15.69
N LYS A 157 2.21 -2.32 -15.26
CA LYS A 157 2.56 -3.74 -15.28
C LYS A 157 2.69 -4.27 -16.73
N LEU A 158 1.74 -3.87 -17.61
CA LEU A 158 1.73 -4.24 -19.03
C LEU A 158 2.91 -3.59 -19.78
N ARG A 159 3.20 -2.31 -19.50
CA ARG A 159 4.34 -1.58 -20.08
C ARG A 159 5.68 -2.21 -19.70
N GLY A 160 5.82 -2.64 -18.44
CA GLY A 160 7.03 -3.27 -17.93
C GLY A 160 7.27 -4.70 -18.41
N GLY A 161 6.23 -5.38 -18.90
CA GLY A 161 6.33 -6.74 -19.46
C GLY A 161 7.08 -6.79 -20.78
N GLY A 162 6.80 -5.84 -21.65
CA GLY A 162 7.44 -5.79 -22.98
C GLY A 162 7.25 -7.09 -23.76
N ASP A 163 8.19 -7.38 -24.64
CA ASP A 163 8.22 -8.57 -25.50
C ASP A 163 8.79 -9.82 -24.78
N LYS A 164 9.08 -9.71 -23.50
CA LYS A 164 9.66 -10.78 -22.70
C LYS A 164 8.61 -11.79 -22.19
N ILE A 165 7.32 -11.42 -22.25
CA ILE A 165 6.24 -12.24 -21.65
C ILE A 165 5.84 -13.33 -22.64
N LYS A 166 6.10 -14.58 -22.25
CA LYS A 166 5.74 -15.78 -23.01
C LYS A 166 4.43 -16.41 -22.53
N THR A 167 4.15 -16.29 -21.23
CA THR A 167 2.95 -16.88 -20.62
C THR A 167 2.16 -15.80 -19.89
N LEU A 168 0.89 -15.63 -20.28
CA LEU A 168 -0.08 -14.82 -19.52
C LEU A 168 -0.87 -15.75 -18.62
N ILE A 169 -0.81 -15.54 -17.31
CA ILE A 169 -1.62 -16.28 -16.32
C ILE A 169 -2.78 -15.38 -15.86
N ILE A 170 -3.99 -15.92 -15.91
CA ILE A 170 -5.17 -15.34 -15.31
C ILE A 170 -5.45 -16.07 -14.00
N ASN A 171 -5.34 -15.35 -12.90
CA ASN A 171 -5.55 -15.88 -11.56
C ASN A 171 -7.04 -15.86 -11.24
N ALA A 172 -7.64 -17.04 -11.23
CA ALA A 172 -9.04 -17.33 -10.88
C ALA A 172 -9.13 -18.20 -9.62
N ALA A 173 -8.03 -18.33 -8.86
CA ALA A 173 -7.95 -19.23 -7.72
C ALA A 173 -8.84 -18.78 -6.54
N GLU A 174 -8.69 -17.53 -6.07
CA GLU A 174 -9.46 -16.95 -4.95
C GLU A 174 -9.47 -17.87 -3.72
N CYS A 175 -8.25 -18.21 -3.25
CA CYS A 175 -8.00 -19.23 -2.23
C CYS A 175 -8.28 -18.78 -0.79
N GLU A 176 -8.43 -17.47 -0.54
CA GLU A 176 -8.71 -16.92 0.80
C GLU A 176 -10.10 -17.35 1.26
N PRO A 177 -10.26 -17.89 2.49
CA PRO A 177 -11.58 -18.27 3.01
C PRO A 177 -12.57 -17.10 3.01
N TYR A 178 -13.85 -17.42 2.94
CA TYR A 178 -15.01 -16.53 2.90
C TYR A 178 -15.16 -15.72 1.60
N ILE A 179 -14.09 -15.38 0.89
CA ILE A 179 -14.12 -14.49 -0.29
C ILE A 179 -14.66 -15.24 -1.50
N THR A 180 -15.69 -14.68 -2.17
CA THR A 180 -16.35 -15.25 -3.35
C THR A 180 -16.60 -14.21 -4.45
N ALA A 181 -15.95 -13.04 -4.36
CA ALA A 181 -16.12 -11.93 -5.31
C ALA A 181 -15.71 -12.33 -6.74
N ASP A 182 -14.57 -13.00 -6.88
CA ASP A 182 -14.07 -13.48 -8.19
C ASP A 182 -14.86 -14.71 -8.66
N ASP A 183 -15.21 -15.63 -7.74
CA ASP A 183 -16.05 -16.81 -8.05
C ASP A 183 -17.38 -16.34 -8.65
N ARG A 184 -18.09 -15.45 -7.95
CA ARG A 184 -19.40 -14.96 -8.44
C ARG A 184 -19.25 -14.15 -9.73
N LEU A 185 -18.22 -13.33 -9.83
CA LEU A 185 -17.94 -12.57 -11.08
C LEU A 185 -17.73 -13.52 -12.28
N MET A 186 -17.02 -14.65 -12.07
CA MET A 186 -16.83 -15.66 -13.11
C MET A 186 -18.14 -16.37 -13.48
N GLN A 187 -19.03 -16.57 -12.52
CA GLN A 187 -20.33 -17.19 -12.78
C GLN A 187 -21.24 -16.27 -13.63
N ASP A 188 -21.32 -14.98 -13.26
CA ASP A 188 -22.26 -14.03 -13.87
C ASP A 188 -21.71 -13.31 -15.09
N CYS A 189 -20.36 -13.15 -15.21
CA CYS A 189 -19.71 -12.30 -16.21
C CYS A 189 -18.59 -13.01 -16.98
N ALA A 190 -18.66 -14.34 -17.17
CA ALA A 190 -17.63 -15.14 -17.84
C ALA A 190 -17.24 -14.58 -19.22
N ALA A 191 -18.20 -14.20 -20.05
CA ALA A 191 -17.97 -13.69 -21.40
C ALA A 191 -17.17 -12.38 -21.38
N GLN A 192 -17.51 -11.46 -20.48
CA GLN A 192 -16.82 -10.18 -20.33
C GLN A 192 -15.38 -10.39 -19.82
N ILE A 193 -15.17 -11.34 -18.93
CA ILE A 193 -13.82 -11.71 -18.42
C ILE A 193 -12.97 -12.23 -19.58
N VAL A 194 -13.50 -13.15 -20.41
CA VAL A 194 -12.78 -13.74 -21.54
C VAL A 194 -12.45 -12.65 -22.57
N GLU A 195 -13.34 -11.70 -22.82
CA GLU A 195 -13.05 -10.54 -23.68
C GLU A 195 -11.90 -9.70 -23.13
N GLY A 196 -11.89 -9.43 -21.83
CA GLY A 196 -10.76 -8.74 -21.16
C GLY A 196 -9.45 -9.52 -21.27
N ILE A 197 -9.50 -10.86 -21.21
CA ILE A 197 -8.34 -11.73 -21.42
C ILE A 197 -7.82 -11.61 -22.87
N ARG A 198 -8.72 -11.55 -23.86
CA ARG A 198 -8.37 -11.34 -25.26
C ARG A 198 -7.65 -10.00 -25.49
N ILE A 199 -8.13 -8.93 -24.84
CA ILE A 199 -7.47 -7.60 -24.88
C ILE A 199 -6.05 -7.69 -24.28
N LEU A 200 -5.90 -8.33 -23.12
CA LEU A 200 -4.59 -8.52 -22.47
C LEU A 200 -3.65 -9.35 -23.34
N ALA A 201 -4.17 -10.41 -23.97
CA ALA A 201 -3.40 -11.25 -24.89
C ALA A 201 -3.00 -10.47 -26.15
N HIS A 202 -3.89 -9.63 -26.69
CA HIS A 202 -3.60 -8.76 -27.83
C HIS A 202 -2.47 -7.75 -27.52
N ILE A 203 -2.46 -7.18 -26.31
CA ILE A 203 -1.40 -6.26 -25.84
C ILE A 203 -0.05 -6.97 -25.67
N LEU A 204 -0.05 -8.18 -25.11
CA LEU A 204 1.18 -8.88 -24.68
C LEU A 204 1.72 -9.84 -25.70
N GLN A 205 0.89 -10.34 -26.64
CA GLN A 205 1.23 -11.35 -27.65
C GLN A 205 1.95 -12.57 -27.05
N PRO A 206 1.39 -13.18 -25.96
CA PRO A 206 2.06 -14.31 -25.31
C PRO A 206 1.96 -15.59 -26.14
N GLU A 207 2.91 -16.52 -25.94
CA GLU A 207 2.90 -17.86 -26.57
C GLU A 207 1.73 -18.73 -26.04
N GLU A 208 1.30 -18.48 -24.77
CA GLU A 208 0.18 -19.22 -24.14
C GLU A 208 -0.54 -18.35 -23.11
N VAL A 209 -1.84 -18.60 -22.95
CA VAL A 209 -2.70 -17.98 -21.93
C VAL A 209 -3.30 -19.09 -21.06
N LEU A 210 -3.04 -19.03 -19.74
CA LEU A 210 -3.48 -20.04 -18.78
C LEU A 210 -4.42 -19.38 -17.76
N ILE A 211 -5.60 -19.95 -17.55
CA ILE A 211 -6.50 -19.56 -16.47
C ILE A 211 -6.38 -20.62 -15.37
N GLY A 212 -5.92 -20.25 -14.17
CA GLY A 212 -5.82 -21.16 -13.03
C GLY A 212 -7.00 -20.94 -12.07
N ILE A 213 -7.84 -21.97 -11.90
CA ILE A 213 -9.04 -21.95 -11.07
C ILE A 213 -9.06 -23.15 -10.13
N GLU A 214 -9.44 -22.95 -8.87
CA GLU A 214 -9.54 -24.05 -7.89
C GLU A 214 -10.77 -24.93 -8.15
N ASP A 215 -10.66 -26.22 -7.82
CA ASP A 215 -11.69 -27.25 -8.01
C ASP A 215 -12.95 -27.05 -7.16
N ASN A 216 -12.88 -26.19 -6.15
CA ASN A 216 -14.03 -25.82 -5.30
C ASN A 216 -15.00 -24.81 -5.93
N LYS A 217 -14.84 -24.49 -7.24
CA LYS A 217 -15.68 -23.52 -7.96
C LYS A 217 -16.36 -24.15 -9.19
N PRO A 218 -17.15 -25.24 -9.01
CA PRO A 218 -17.68 -25.98 -10.16
C PRO A 218 -18.56 -25.17 -11.11
N GLN A 219 -19.36 -24.21 -10.59
CA GLN A 219 -20.21 -23.35 -11.40
C GLN A 219 -19.38 -22.41 -12.28
N ALA A 220 -18.39 -21.73 -11.69
CA ALA A 220 -17.47 -20.83 -12.43
C ALA A 220 -16.67 -21.61 -13.50
N ILE A 221 -16.20 -22.82 -13.17
CA ILE A 221 -15.52 -23.73 -14.10
C ILE A 221 -16.43 -24.03 -15.31
N SER A 222 -17.70 -24.36 -15.04
CA SER A 222 -18.69 -24.67 -16.08
C SER A 222 -18.92 -23.46 -16.98
N MET A 223 -19.15 -22.28 -16.39
CA MET A 223 -19.41 -21.04 -17.13
C MET A 223 -18.20 -20.62 -18.00
N LEU A 224 -17.00 -20.69 -17.43
CA LEU A 224 -15.78 -20.39 -18.19
C LEU A 224 -15.56 -21.39 -19.34
N ARG A 225 -15.77 -22.68 -19.10
CA ARG A 225 -15.66 -23.71 -20.16
C ARG A 225 -16.63 -23.45 -21.31
N ALA A 226 -17.86 -23.06 -20.98
CA ALA A 226 -18.90 -22.77 -22.00
C ALA A 226 -18.47 -21.60 -22.91
N VAL A 227 -17.88 -20.54 -22.35
CA VAL A 227 -17.42 -19.38 -23.14
C VAL A 227 -16.09 -19.65 -23.86
N LEU A 228 -15.25 -20.55 -23.34
CA LEU A 228 -13.94 -20.86 -23.90
C LEU A 228 -13.97 -21.91 -25.02
N CYS A 229 -15.10 -22.56 -25.28
CA CYS A 229 -15.20 -23.61 -26.32
C CYS A 229 -14.73 -23.12 -27.71
N ASP A 230 -14.95 -21.82 -27.99
CA ASP A 230 -14.57 -21.18 -29.27
C ASP A 230 -13.31 -20.28 -29.14
N ALA A 231 -12.63 -20.29 -27.98
CA ALA A 231 -11.50 -19.39 -27.71
C ALA A 231 -10.16 -20.11 -27.85
N HIS A 232 -9.65 -20.17 -29.09
CA HIS A 232 -8.34 -20.76 -29.35
C HIS A 232 -7.21 -20.02 -28.60
N GLY A 233 -6.27 -20.78 -28.06
CA GLY A 233 -5.07 -20.23 -27.39
C GLY A 233 -5.23 -19.92 -25.89
N ILE A 234 -6.44 -20.06 -25.32
CA ILE A 234 -6.68 -19.87 -23.89
C ILE A 234 -7.01 -21.24 -23.26
N SER A 235 -6.26 -21.64 -22.23
CA SER A 235 -6.41 -22.94 -21.56
C SER A 235 -6.87 -22.76 -20.11
N LEU A 236 -7.97 -23.39 -19.75
CA LEU A 236 -8.48 -23.43 -18.35
C LEU A 236 -7.81 -24.61 -17.62
N ARG A 237 -7.15 -24.34 -16.52
CA ARG A 237 -6.49 -25.32 -15.64
C ARG A 237 -7.19 -25.36 -14.29
N VAL A 238 -7.85 -26.48 -13.99
CA VAL A 238 -8.42 -26.72 -12.68
C VAL A 238 -7.29 -27.22 -11.77
N ILE A 239 -7.09 -26.56 -10.65
CA ILE A 239 -6.04 -26.84 -9.67
C ILE A 239 -6.67 -27.29 -8.33
N PRO A 240 -5.99 -28.12 -7.54
CA PRO A 240 -6.49 -28.50 -6.22
C PRO A 240 -6.61 -27.29 -5.29
N THR A 241 -7.66 -27.27 -4.47
CA THR A 241 -7.84 -26.26 -3.42
C THR A 241 -6.79 -26.46 -2.34
N LYS A 242 -5.87 -25.49 -2.23
CA LYS A 242 -4.77 -25.49 -1.24
C LYS A 242 -4.33 -24.05 -1.02
N TYR A 243 -4.50 -23.52 0.17
CA TYR A 243 -4.12 -22.14 0.50
C TYR A 243 -2.59 -22.01 0.70
N PRO A 244 -1.91 -21.03 0.09
CA PRO A 244 -2.37 -19.96 -0.78
C PRO A 244 -2.05 -20.17 -2.27
N SER A 245 -2.74 -21.07 -2.96
CA SER A 245 -2.60 -21.35 -4.40
C SER A 245 -2.68 -20.07 -5.25
N GLY A 246 -3.50 -19.09 -4.83
CA GLY A 246 -3.67 -17.80 -5.50
C GLY A 246 -2.49 -16.84 -5.36
N GLY A 247 -1.48 -17.19 -4.57
CA GLY A 247 -0.24 -16.42 -4.49
C GLY A 247 0.48 -16.39 -5.85
N ALA A 248 1.02 -15.23 -6.24
CA ALA A 248 1.56 -15.05 -7.60
C ALA A 248 2.70 -16.02 -7.92
N LYS A 249 3.61 -16.28 -6.97
CA LYS A 249 4.73 -17.21 -7.15
C LYS A 249 4.21 -18.67 -7.16
N GLN A 250 3.27 -19.00 -6.26
CA GLN A 250 2.66 -20.32 -6.11
C GLN A 250 1.87 -20.71 -7.36
N LEU A 251 0.96 -19.85 -7.84
CA LEU A 251 0.17 -20.13 -9.03
C LEU A 251 1.04 -20.23 -10.29
N THR A 252 2.11 -19.43 -10.39
CA THR A 252 3.10 -19.55 -11.47
C THR A 252 3.73 -20.96 -11.45
N GLN A 253 4.13 -21.43 -10.29
CA GLN A 253 4.70 -22.77 -10.13
C GLN A 253 3.68 -23.88 -10.47
N ILE A 254 2.44 -23.76 -9.96
CA ILE A 254 1.35 -24.73 -10.20
C ILE A 254 1.06 -24.89 -11.69
N LEU A 255 1.02 -23.79 -12.43
CA LEU A 255 0.59 -23.82 -13.84
C LEU A 255 1.75 -24.05 -14.82
N THR A 256 2.97 -23.65 -14.47
CA THR A 256 4.12 -23.71 -15.41
C THR A 256 5.24 -24.65 -14.96
N GLY A 257 5.27 -25.06 -13.71
CA GLY A 257 6.38 -25.80 -13.09
C GLY A 257 7.63 -24.96 -12.85
N LYS A 258 7.59 -23.67 -13.16
CA LYS A 258 8.73 -22.75 -12.98
C LYS A 258 8.64 -22.05 -11.64
N GLN A 259 9.72 -22.04 -10.89
CA GLN A 259 9.83 -21.28 -9.64
C GLN A 259 10.39 -19.87 -9.91
N VAL A 260 9.79 -18.87 -9.27
CA VAL A 260 10.29 -17.49 -9.31
C VAL A 260 11.44 -17.38 -8.30
N PRO A 261 12.63 -16.92 -8.70
CA PRO A 261 13.77 -16.81 -7.79
C PRO A 261 13.52 -15.89 -6.60
N HIS A 262 14.31 -16.04 -5.54
CA HIS A 262 14.31 -15.13 -4.38
C HIS A 262 14.58 -13.70 -4.84
N GLY A 263 13.80 -12.76 -4.33
CA GLY A 263 13.86 -11.35 -4.72
C GLY A 263 13.37 -11.05 -6.13
N GLY A 264 13.13 -12.08 -6.96
CA GLY A 264 12.69 -11.95 -8.35
C GLY A 264 11.18 -11.80 -8.51
N ARG A 265 10.77 -11.50 -9.74
CA ARG A 265 9.38 -11.34 -10.17
C ARG A 265 9.04 -12.41 -11.23
N SER A 266 7.76 -12.75 -11.36
CA SER A 266 7.30 -13.67 -12.43
C SER A 266 7.64 -13.18 -13.84
N SER A 267 7.69 -11.85 -14.05
CA SER A 267 8.13 -11.26 -15.33
C SER A 267 9.58 -11.62 -15.70
N ASP A 268 10.43 -11.87 -14.71
CA ASP A 268 11.85 -12.19 -14.94
C ASP A 268 12.04 -13.60 -15.55
N ILE A 269 11.01 -14.44 -15.39
CA ILE A 269 10.94 -15.79 -16.01
C ILE A 269 9.93 -15.85 -17.16
N GLY A 270 9.55 -14.69 -17.70
CA GLY A 270 8.67 -14.58 -18.88
C GLY A 270 7.18 -14.82 -18.57
N VAL A 271 6.74 -14.65 -17.32
CA VAL A 271 5.34 -14.87 -16.90
C VAL A 271 4.74 -13.56 -16.41
N LEU A 272 3.57 -13.20 -16.92
CA LEU A 272 2.79 -12.07 -16.38
C LEU A 272 1.43 -12.59 -15.89
N MET A 273 1.06 -12.20 -14.68
CA MET A 273 -0.19 -12.66 -14.05
C MET A 273 -1.16 -11.49 -13.89
N GLN A 274 -2.45 -11.71 -14.21
CA GLN A 274 -3.54 -10.78 -13.92
C GLN A 274 -4.68 -11.54 -13.23
N ASN A 275 -5.45 -10.86 -12.41
CA ASN A 275 -6.63 -11.40 -11.73
C ASN A 275 -7.85 -11.30 -12.65
N VAL A 276 -8.87 -12.17 -12.47
CA VAL A 276 -10.10 -12.16 -13.28
C VAL A 276 -10.88 -10.84 -13.20
N GLY A 277 -10.99 -10.25 -12.01
CA GLY A 277 -11.63 -8.94 -11.84
C GLY A 277 -10.87 -7.84 -12.58
N THR A 278 -9.53 -7.93 -12.66
CA THR A 278 -8.71 -7.01 -13.45
C THR A 278 -8.99 -7.19 -14.96
N ALA A 279 -9.12 -8.43 -15.43
CA ALA A 279 -9.45 -8.70 -16.84
C ALA A 279 -10.84 -8.11 -17.18
N TYR A 280 -11.82 -8.32 -16.32
CA TYR A 280 -13.14 -7.70 -16.42
C TYR A 280 -13.05 -6.15 -16.50
N ALA A 281 -12.29 -5.53 -15.60
CA ALA A 281 -12.10 -4.06 -15.58
C ALA A 281 -11.39 -3.56 -16.84
N VAL A 282 -10.47 -4.35 -17.41
CA VAL A 282 -9.80 -4.02 -18.69
C VAL A 282 -10.83 -3.99 -19.83
N LYS A 283 -11.75 -4.98 -19.89
CA LYS A 283 -12.83 -5.00 -20.88
C LYS A 283 -13.70 -3.75 -20.76
N ARG A 284 -14.14 -3.41 -19.55
CA ARG A 284 -14.95 -2.20 -19.31
C ARG A 284 -14.22 -0.92 -19.74
N ALA A 285 -12.94 -0.81 -19.41
CA ALA A 285 -12.12 0.37 -19.73
C ALA A 285 -11.93 0.53 -21.25
N VAL A 286 -11.69 -0.57 -21.98
CA VAL A 286 -11.37 -0.53 -23.41
C VAL A 286 -12.65 -0.55 -24.25
N VAL A 287 -13.47 -1.57 -24.10
CA VAL A 287 -14.64 -1.81 -24.97
C VAL A 287 -15.83 -0.92 -24.60
N ASP A 288 -16.12 -0.76 -23.29
CA ASP A 288 -17.31 -0.01 -22.85
C ASP A 288 -17.02 1.49 -22.63
N GLY A 289 -15.75 1.90 -22.56
CA GLY A 289 -15.39 3.29 -22.25
C GLY A 289 -15.69 3.66 -20.80
N GLU A 290 -15.62 2.71 -19.87
CA GLU A 290 -16.00 2.89 -18.46
C GLU A 290 -14.77 2.85 -17.55
N PRO A 291 -14.38 3.98 -16.93
CA PRO A 291 -13.35 3.96 -15.90
C PRO A 291 -13.74 3.10 -14.69
N LEU A 292 -12.72 2.68 -13.91
CA LEU A 292 -12.92 1.88 -12.72
C LEU A 292 -13.58 2.70 -11.61
N THR A 293 -14.92 2.64 -11.54
CA THR A 293 -15.75 3.34 -10.56
C THR A 293 -16.42 2.40 -9.56
N GLU A 294 -16.39 1.09 -9.82
CA GLU A 294 -17.00 0.06 -8.95
C GLU A 294 -16.27 -1.27 -9.08
N ARG A 295 -16.49 -2.15 -8.13
CA ARG A 295 -15.98 -3.52 -8.16
C ARG A 295 -16.92 -4.45 -7.41
N VAL A 296 -16.76 -5.76 -7.62
CA VAL A 296 -17.47 -6.77 -6.82
C VAL A 296 -16.81 -6.89 -5.45
N VAL A 297 -17.65 -6.92 -4.41
CA VAL A 297 -17.23 -7.07 -3.00
C VAL A 297 -18.12 -8.15 -2.35
N THR A 298 -17.49 -9.10 -1.67
CA THR A 298 -18.17 -10.11 -0.84
C THR A 298 -18.59 -9.48 0.49
N LEU A 299 -19.86 -9.65 0.87
CA LEU A 299 -20.39 -9.30 2.19
C LEU A 299 -20.76 -10.63 2.87
N THR A 300 -20.12 -10.97 3.98
CA THR A 300 -20.22 -12.31 4.57
C THR A 300 -19.93 -12.31 6.07
N GLY A 301 -20.08 -13.47 6.70
CA GLY A 301 -19.96 -13.68 8.13
C GLY A 301 -21.34 -13.85 8.79
N GLU A 302 -21.37 -14.52 9.93
CA GLU A 302 -22.64 -14.83 10.64
C GLU A 302 -23.36 -13.58 11.19
N ALA A 303 -22.64 -12.44 11.32
CA ALA A 303 -23.27 -11.18 11.74
C ALA A 303 -23.98 -10.46 10.57
N VAL A 304 -24.09 -11.08 9.38
CA VAL A 304 -24.76 -10.53 8.21
C VAL A 304 -25.96 -11.42 7.85
N THR A 305 -27.14 -10.85 7.81
CA THR A 305 -28.38 -11.62 7.53
C THR A 305 -28.60 -11.92 6.06
N ARG A 306 -28.00 -11.12 5.15
CA ARG A 306 -28.10 -11.31 3.70
C ARG A 306 -26.71 -11.33 3.07
N PRO A 307 -25.91 -12.38 3.34
CA PRO A 307 -24.59 -12.49 2.73
C PRO A 307 -24.69 -12.68 1.21
N GLY A 308 -23.64 -12.28 0.49
CA GLY A 308 -23.62 -12.36 -0.97
C GLY A 308 -22.59 -11.42 -1.56
N ASN A 309 -22.60 -11.28 -2.87
CA ASN A 309 -21.66 -10.45 -3.62
C ASN A 309 -22.38 -9.26 -4.26
N VAL A 310 -21.80 -8.08 -4.11
CA VAL A 310 -22.43 -6.83 -4.55
C VAL A 310 -21.51 -6.02 -5.45
N TRP A 311 -22.10 -5.26 -6.38
CA TRP A 311 -21.43 -4.18 -7.08
C TRP A 311 -21.32 -2.99 -6.12
N ALA A 312 -20.13 -2.76 -5.58
CA ALA A 312 -19.83 -1.66 -4.65
C ALA A 312 -19.13 -0.53 -5.39
N ARG A 313 -19.72 0.67 -5.35
CA ARG A 313 -19.08 1.89 -5.87
C ARG A 313 -17.86 2.23 -5.02
N LEU A 314 -16.76 2.64 -5.67
CA LEU A 314 -15.58 3.11 -4.95
C LEU A 314 -15.93 4.38 -4.16
N GLY A 315 -15.49 4.43 -2.92
CA GLY A 315 -15.81 5.55 -2.02
C GLY A 315 -17.09 5.36 -1.21
N THR A 316 -17.86 4.29 -1.43
CA THR A 316 -19.03 3.96 -0.59
C THR A 316 -18.54 3.68 0.84
N PRO A 317 -19.13 4.29 1.89
CA PRO A 317 -18.80 3.92 3.27
C PRO A 317 -19.13 2.44 3.54
N VAL A 318 -18.23 1.74 4.21
CA VAL A 318 -18.41 0.31 4.57
C VAL A 318 -19.73 0.10 5.34
N ARG A 319 -20.05 1.02 6.26
CA ARG A 319 -21.32 1.00 7.03
C ARG A 319 -22.53 0.91 6.10
N HIS A 320 -22.53 1.60 4.97
CA HIS A 320 -23.64 1.59 4.01
C HIS A 320 -23.86 0.19 3.41
N LEU A 321 -22.77 -0.49 3.01
CA LEU A 321 -22.82 -1.85 2.47
C LEU A 321 -23.28 -2.87 3.53
N LEU A 322 -22.77 -2.74 4.76
CA LEU A 322 -23.13 -3.61 5.87
C LEU A 322 -24.60 -3.45 6.26
N ASN A 323 -25.12 -2.21 6.28
CA ASN A 323 -26.53 -1.94 6.54
C ASN A 323 -27.41 -2.57 5.45
N ASP A 324 -27.02 -2.42 4.17
CA ASP A 324 -27.72 -3.08 3.05
C ASP A 324 -27.75 -4.60 3.22
N ALA A 325 -26.65 -5.18 3.70
CA ALA A 325 -26.55 -6.63 3.93
C ALA A 325 -27.23 -7.11 5.22
N GLY A 326 -27.80 -6.20 6.00
CA GLY A 326 -28.48 -6.52 7.25
C GLY A 326 -27.51 -6.90 8.37
N PHE A 327 -26.52 -6.08 8.58
CA PHE A 327 -25.52 -6.25 9.65
C PHE A 327 -26.14 -6.15 11.03
N CYS A 328 -26.00 -7.20 11.82
CA CYS A 328 -26.47 -7.32 13.20
C CYS A 328 -25.27 -7.45 14.13
N PRO A 329 -24.71 -6.32 14.60
CA PRO A 329 -23.49 -6.36 15.39
C PRO A 329 -23.70 -7.01 16.74
N SER A 330 -22.71 -7.80 17.18
CA SER A 330 -22.59 -8.29 18.55
C SER A 330 -22.21 -7.15 19.50
N ALA A 331 -22.08 -7.46 20.78
CA ALA A 331 -21.66 -6.49 21.81
C ALA A 331 -20.29 -5.86 21.49
N GLU A 332 -19.39 -6.65 20.91
CA GLU A 332 -18.07 -6.20 20.44
C GLU A 332 -17.98 -6.46 18.93
N PRO A 333 -18.51 -5.54 18.10
CA PRO A 333 -18.54 -5.78 16.68
C PRO A 333 -17.16 -5.70 16.04
N MET A 334 -16.81 -6.72 15.28
CA MET A 334 -15.59 -6.76 14.48
C MET A 334 -15.97 -6.84 13.00
N VAL A 335 -15.33 -6.04 12.17
CA VAL A 335 -15.43 -6.14 10.72
C VAL A 335 -14.03 -6.20 10.13
N ILE A 336 -13.78 -7.20 9.31
CA ILE A 336 -12.50 -7.43 8.67
C ILE A 336 -12.64 -7.06 7.18
N MET A 337 -11.75 -6.23 6.69
CA MET A 337 -11.61 -5.98 5.25
C MET A 337 -10.65 -7.01 4.68
N GLY A 338 -11.15 -7.85 3.77
CA GLY A 338 -10.45 -9.03 3.26
C GLY A 338 -10.90 -10.30 3.98
N GLY A 339 -10.09 -11.34 3.91
CA GLY A 339 -10.38 -12.61 4.57
C GLY A 339 -9.67 -12.75 5.93
N PRO A 340 -9.88 -13.86 6.62
CA PRO A 340 -9.35 -14.05 7.98
C PRO A 340 -7.82 -14.21 8.04
N LEU A 341 -7.17 -14.61 6.93
CA LEU A 341 -5.73 -14.88 6.91
C LEU A 341 -4.90 -13.67 6.46
N MET A 342 -5.36 -12.93 5.44
CA MET A 342 -4.63 -11.78 4.89
C MET A 342 -5.26 -10.43 5.22
N GLY A 343 -6.51 -10.39 5.65
CA GLY A 343 -7.25 -9.16 5.93
C GLY A 343 -6.79 -8.43 7.18
N PHE A 344 -7.54 -7.42 7.56
CA PHE A 344 -7.29 -6.63 8.78
C PHE A 344 -8.61 -6.10 9.31
N THR A 345 -8.70 -5.98 10.64
CA THR A 345 -9.87 -5.40 11.33
C THR A 345 -9.96 -3.91 11.02
N LEU A 346 -11.15 -3.46 10.63
CA LEU A 346 -11.42 -2.05 10.37
C LEU A 346 -11.54 -1.29 11.70
N PRO A 347 -10.81 -0.19 11.85
CA PRO A 347 -10.91 0.64 13.06
C PRO A 347 -12.21 1.46 13.10
N TRP A 348 -12.88 1.62 11.97
CA TRP A 348 -14.02 2.49 11.79
C TRP A 348 -14.87 2.03 10.60
N LEU A 349 -16.19 2.04 10.70
CA LEU A 349 -17.08 1.57 9.63
C LEU A 349 -17.39 2.64 8.56
N ASP A 350 -17.08 3.90 8.83
CA ASP A 350 -17.29 4.97 7.84
C ASP A 350 -16.10 5.16 6.90
N VAL A 351 -15.14 4.21 6.91
CA VAL A 351 -14.07 4.15 5.92
C VAL A 351 -14.63 3.78 4.54
N PRO A 352 -14.06 4.32 3.45
CA PRO A 352 -14.58 4.03 2.11
C PRO A 352 -14.11 2.68 1.54
N VAL A 353 -14.95 2.11 0.69
CA VAL A 353 -14.55 1.04 -0.24
C VAL A 353 -13.51 1.60 -1.21
N VAL A 354 -12.41 0.88 -1.38
CA VAL A 354 -11.31 1.26 -2.28
C VAL A 354 -11.08 0.18 -3.34
N LYS A 355 -10.25 0.45 -4.34
CA LYS A 355 -9.98 -0.47 -5.47
C LYS A 355 -9.56 -1.88 -5.03
N ILE A 356 -8.93 -2.02 -3.86
CA ILE A 356 -8.45 -3.32 -3.34
C ILE A 356 -9.43 -4.01 -2.39
N THR A 357 -10.55 -3.39 -2.01
CA THR A 357 -11.58 -3.97 -1.13
C THR A 357 -12.30 -5.11 -1.87
N ASN A 358 -12.04 -6.37 -1.52
CA ASN A 358 -12.67 -7.54 -2.15
C ASN A 358 -13.70 -8.23 -1.25
N CYS A 359 -13.63 -7.99 0.06
CA CYS A 359 -14.51 -8.63 1.03
C CYS A 359 -14.66 -7.76 2.28
N LEU A 360 -15.85 -7.78 2.85
CA LEU A 360 -16.16 -7.28 4.18
C LEU A 360 -16.72 -8.48 4.97
N LEU A 361 -15.91 -9.00 5.86
CA LEU A 361 -16.25 -10.13 6.71
C LEU A 361 -16.67 -9.60 8.08
N ALA A 362 -17.92 -9.84 8.45
CA ALA A 362 -18.47 -9.48 9.75
C ALA A 362 -18.78 -10.78 10.53
N PRO A 363 -17.79 -11.36 11.20
CA PRO A 363 -17.98 -12.63 11.89
C PRO A 363 -18.77 -12.45 13.19
N SER A 364 -19.45 -13.52 13.59
CA SER A 364 -20.01 -13.64 14.94
C SER A 364 -18.90 -13.97 15.95
N ALA A 365 -19.22 -13.84 17.23
CA ALA A 365 -18.30 -14.26 18.31
C ALA A 365 -17.98 -15.76 18.23
N SER A 366 -18.95 -16.58 17.79
CA SER A 366 -18.76 -18.03 17.59
C SER A 366 -17.81 -18.35 16.43
N GLU A 367 -17.85 -17.56 15.34
CA GLU A 367 -16.91 -17.72 14.22
C GLU A 367 -15.47 -17.36 14.61
N MET A 368 -15.30 -16.33 15.42
CA MET A 368 -13.97 -15.86 15.83
C MET A 368 -13.37 -16.72 16.94
N GLY A 369 -14.22 -17.32 17.77
CA GLY A 369 -13.77 -18.02 18.97
C GLY A 369 -13.24 -17.07 20.04
N GLU A 370 -12.79 -17.64 21.15
CA GLU A 370 -12.20 -16.88 22.28
C GLU A 370 -10.84 -16.29 21.89
N PRO A 371 -10.58 -15.03 22.21
CA PRO A 371 -9.24 -14.45 21.98
C PRO A 371 -8.17 -15.24 22.73
N GLN A 372 -7.15 -15.68 22.02
CA GLN A 372 -6.07 -16.49 22.56
C GLN A 372 -4.82 -15.61 22.77
N GLU A 373 -4.24 -15.69 23.95
CA GLU A 373 -3.00 -14.98 24.27
C GLU A 373 -1.79 -15.55 23.54
N GLU A 374 -0.86 -14.69 23.14
CA GLU A 374 0.44 -15.09 22.60
C GLU A 374 1.25 -15.82 23.68
N LYS A 375 1.64 -17.06 23.38
CA LYS A 375 2.50 -17.88 24.25
C LYS A 375 3.93 -17.95 23.69
N GLY A 376 4.87 -18.37 24.54
CA GLY A 376 6.26 -18.55 24.12
C GLY A 376 6.41 -19.60 23.02
N CYS A 377 7.24 -19.32 22.01
CA CYS A 377 7.51 -20.24 20.91
C CYS A 377 8.12 -21.56 21.43
N ILE A 378 7.48 -22.69 21.14
CA ILE A 378 7.92 -24.04 21.55
C ILE A 378 8.84 -24.71 20.51
N ARG A 379 9.20 -24.02 19.42
CA ARG A 379 10.13 -24.48 18.36
C ARG A 379 9.65 -25.77 17.66
N CYS A 380 8.36 -25.95 17.46
CA CYS A 380 7.75 -27.12 16.80
C CYS A 380 7.97 -27.19 15.29
N SER A 381 8.42 -26.11 14.65
CA SER A 381 8.67 -25.96 13.20
C SER A 381 7.44 -25.98 12.29
N ALA A 382 6.22 -26.18 12.78
CA ALA A 382 5.00 -26.21 11.97
C ALA A 382 4.86 -24.98 11.05
N CYS A 383 5.30 -23.80 11.52
CA CYS A 383 5.27 -22.56 10.72
C CYS A 383 6.22 -22.60 9.51
N ALA A 384 7.34 -23.33 9.61
CA ALA A 384 8.28 -23.52 8.48
C ALA A 384 7.69 -24.51 7.47
N ASP A 385 7.10 -25.60 7.96
CA ASP A 385 6.46 -26.62 7.11
C ASP A 385 5.27 -26.04 6.32
N ALA A 386 4.54 -25.07 6.90
CA ALA A 386 3.40 -24.40 6.26
C ALA A 386 3.81 -23.27 5.31
N CYS A 387 5.07 -22.81 5.35
CA CYS A 387 5.48 -21.61 4.60
C CYS A 387 5.58 -21.88 3.09
N PRO A 388 4.75 -21.21 2.24
CA PRO A 388 4.80 -21.42 0.78
C PRO A 388 5.96 -20.69 0.08
N ALA A 389 6.81 -20.00 0.84
CA ALA A 389 7.99 -19.28 0.33
C ALA A 389 9.30 -19.86 0.88
N ASP A 390 9.24 -21.04 1.50
CA ASP A 390 10.37 -21.77 2.06
C ASP A 390 11.19 -20.95 3.06
N LEU A 391 10.52 -20.08 3.84
CA LEU A 391 11.16 -19.25 4.86
C LEU A 391 11.19 -19.98 6.20
N LEU A 392 11.91 -19.39 7.15
CA LEU A 392 11.96 -19.84 8.54
C LEU A 392 11.23 -18.85 9.45
N PRO A 393 9.88 -18.91 9.54
CA PRO A 393 9.12 -17.89 10.28
C PRO A 393 9.51 -17.76 11.74
N GLN A 394 9.89 -18.87 12.41
CA GLN A 394 10.37 -18.81 13.79
C GLN A 394 11.65 -17.99 13.95
N GLN A 395 12.58 -18.07 12.98
CA GLN A 395 13.81 -17.24 13.00
C GLN A 395 13.48 -15.78 12.73
N LEU A 396 12.67 -15.55 11.71
CA LEU A 396 12.20 -14.19 11.37
C LEU A 396 11.49 -13.52 12.55
N TYR A 397 10.65 -14.27 13.28
CA TYR A 397 9.99 -13.80 14.51
C TYR A 397 10.99 -13.27 15.55
N TRP A 398 12.05 -14.06 15.82
CA TRP A 398 13.06 -13.65 16.80
C TRP A 398 13.85 -12.44 16.33
N PHE A 399 14.15 -12.35 15.03
CA PHE A 399 14.84 -11.19 14.46
C PHE A 399 13.96 -9.93 14.53
N SER A 400 12.69 -10.05 14.17
CA SER A 400 11.73 -8.93 14.26
C SER A 400 11.53 -8.47 15.70
N LYS A 401 11.29 -9.41 16.62
CA LYS A 401 11.13 -9.09 18.05
C LYS A 401 12.38 -8.46 18.67
N GLY A 402 13.56 -8.80 18.14
CA GLY A 402 14.85 -8.26 18.59
C GLY A 402 15.34 -7.08 17.75
N GLN A 403 14.54 -6.55 16.82
CA GLN A 403 14.87 -5.42 15.92
C GLN A 403 16.20 -5.64 15.17
N GLN A 404 16.46 -6.91 14.77
CA GLN A 404 17.67 -7.28 14.04
C GLN A 404 17.40 -7.24 12.52
N HIS A 405 17.17 -6.04 11.99
CA HIS A 405 16.75 -5.75 10.62
C HIS A 405 17.67 -6.38 9.56
N ASP A 406 18.98 -6.33 9.79
CA ASP A 406 19.97 -6.92 8.88
C ASP A 406 19.81 -8.44 8.77
N LYS A 407 19.58 -9.12 9.91
CA LYS A 407 19.36 -10.58 9.94
C LYS A 407 18.03 -10.95 9.31
N ALA A 408 16.96 -10.18 9.59
CA ALA A 408 15.66 -10.38 8.96
C ALA A 408 15.76 -10.26 7.42
N THR A 409 16.52 -9.25 6.94
CA THR A 409 16.79 -9.06 5.51
C THR A 409 17.62 -10.23 4.94
N ALA A 410 18.67 -10.65 5.62
CA ALA A 410 19.54 -11.77 5.20
C ALA A 410 18.79 -13.12 5.16
N HIS A 411 17.72 -13.28 5.95
CA HIS A 411 16.85 -14.44 5.93
C HIS A 411 15.62 -14.28 5.02
N ASN A 412 15.72 -13.39 4.02
CA ASN A 412 14.75 -13.20 2.93
C ASN A 412 13.34 -12.80 3.42
N LEU A 413 13.23 -11.99 4.48
CA LEU A 413 11.93 -11.49 4.95
C LEU A 413 11.12 -10.83 3.81
N ALA A 414 11.80 -10.21 2.84
CA ALA A 414 11.16 -9.55 1.69
C ALA A 414 10.34 -10.54 0.82
N ASP A 415 10.68 -11.84 0.81
CA ASP A 415 9.94 -12.87 0.06
C ASP A 415 8.69 -13.37 0.80
N CYS A 416 8.51 -13.01 2.07
CA CYS A 416 7.27 -13.31 2.80
C CYS A 416 6.08 -12.64 2.11
N ILE A 417 5.07 -13.42 1.72
CA ILE A 417 3.86 -12.95 1.04
C ILE A 417 2.74 -12.59 2.01
N GLU A 418 3.01 -12.66 3.32
CA GLU A 418 2.08 -12.26 4.40
C GLU A 418 0.75 -13.05 4.36
N CYS A 419 0.81 -14.29 3.91
CA CYS A 419 -0.38 -15.13 3.71
C CYS A 419 -1.03 -15.65 5.00
N GLY A 420 -0.38 -15.56 6.16
CA GLY A 420 -0.98 -16.02 7.42
C GLY A 420 -0.85 -17.51 7.71
N ALA A 421 -0.44 -18.36 6.76
CA ALA A 421 -0.36 -19.80 6.95
C ALA A 421 0.49 -20.19 8.17
N CYS A 422 1.60 -19.52 8.40
CA CYS A 422 2.48 -19.76 9.54
C CYS A 422 1.84 -19.40 10.89
N ALA A 423 1.03 -18.34 10.93
CA ALA A 423 0.29 -17.93 12.13
C ALA A 423 -0.86 -18.92 12.41
N TRP A 424 -1.57 -19.36 11.36
CA TRP A 424 -2.67 -20.32 11.43
C TRP A 424 -2.25 -21.63 12.10
N VAL A 425 -1.06 -22.17 11.76
CA VAL A 425 -0.58 -23.44 12.31
C VAL A 425 0.16 -23.32 13.65
N CYS A 426 0.31 -22.10 14.17
CA CYS A 426 1.11 -21.84 15.37
C CYS A 426 0.37 -22.28 16.66
N PRO A 427 0.82 -23.33 17.38
CA PRO A 427 0.15 -23.75 18.62
C PRO A 427 0.36 -22.79 19.79
N SER A 428 1.24 -21.78 19.61
CA SER A 428 1.51 -20.73 20.61
C SER A 428 0.78 -19.43 20.30
N ASN A 429 -0.11 -19.40 19.32
CA ASN A 429 -0.92 -18.25 18.91
C ASN A 429 -0.08 -16.99 18.62
N ILE A 430 1.14 -17.15 18.11
CA ILE A 430 2.02 -16.02 17.80
C ILE A 430 1.51 -15.35 16.51
N PRO A 431 1.21 -14.03 16.54
CA PRO A 431 0.74 -13.32 15.34
C PRO A 431 1.91 -12.99 14.41
N LEU A 432 2.54 -14.03 13.85
CA LEU A 432 3.77 -13.96 13.07
C LEU A 432 3.72 -12.93 11.95
N VAL A 433 2.57 -12.83 11.25
CA VAL A 433 2.41 -11.91 10.11
C VAL A 433 2.47 -10.45 10.57
N GLN A 434 1.91 -10.12 11.74
CA GLN A 434 1.97 -8.75 12.28
C GLN A 434 3.42 -8.35 12.56
N TYR A 435 4.20 -9.24 13.17
CA TYR A 435 5.65 -9.00 13.38
C TYR A 435 6.36 -8.76 12.04
N PHE A 436 6.05 -9.56 11.01
CA PHE A 436 6.71 -9.43 9.69
C PHE A 436 6.27 -8.15 8.96
N ARG A 437 5.00 -7.77 9.06
CA ARG A 437 4.49 -6.49 8.50
C ARG A 437 5.18 -5.30 9.15
N GLN A 438 5.28 -5.31 10.48
CA GLN A 438 5.97 -4.25 11.24
C GLN A 438 7.44 -4.17 10.83
N GLU A 439 8.15 -5.29 10.86
CA GLU A 439 9.59 -5.38 10.50
C GLU A 439 9.85 -4.87 9.08
N LYS A 440 9.01 -5.27 8.12
CA LYS A 440 9.11 -4.78 6.72
C LYS A 440 8.89 -3.26 6.65
N ALA A 441 7.94 -2.73 7.41
CA ALA A 441 7.66 -1.30 7.44
C ALA A 441 8.83 -0.51 8.04
N GLU A 442 9.42 -1.01 9.12
CA GLU A 442 10.61 -0.41 9.76
C GLU A 442 11.82 -0.41 8.82
N ILE A 443 12.12 -1.56 8.19
CA ILE A 443 13.20 -1.68 7.18
C ILE A 443 12.96 -0.71 6.01
N ALA A 444 11.72 -0.59 5.54
CA ALA A 444 11.37 0.33 4.45
C ALA A 444 11.55 1.79 4.87
N ALA A 445 11.18 2.15 6.09
CA ALA A 445 11.36 3.49 6.65
C ALA A 445 12.85 3.85 6.78
N ILE A 446 13.66 2.93 7.32
CA ILE A 446 15.14 3.12 7.45
C ILE A 446 15.75 3.35 6.06
N ARG A 447 15.44 2.52 5.08
CA ARG A 447 15.95 2.65 3.70
C ARG A 447 15.53 3.98 3.06
N GLN A 448 14.30 4.41 3.31
CA GLN A 448 13.80 5.68 2.78
C GLN A 448 14.54 6.88 3.41
N GLU A 449 14.81 6.80 4.71
CA GLU A 449 15.59 7.84 5.42
C GLU A 449 17.03 7.89 4.92
N GLU A 450 17.69 6.73 4.76
CA GLU A 450 19.04 6.63 4.18
C GLU A 450 19.07 7.22 2.76
N GLN A 451 18.10 6.92 1.94
CA GLN A 451 18.01 7.47 0.58
C GLN A 451 17.84 8.99 0.61
N ARG A 452 16.96 9.52 1.46
CA ARG A 452 16.75 10.97 1.64
C ARG A 452 18.04 11.66 2.10
N ALA A 453 18.74 11.05 3.05
CA ALA A 453 20.02 11.55 3.56
C ALA A 453 21.10 11.57 2.46
N ALA A 454 21.20 10.50 1.68
CA ALA A 454 22.12 10.41 0.54
C ALA A 454 21.81 11.45 -0.54
N GLU A 455 20.54 11.65 -0.89
CA GLU A 455 20.11 12.68 -1.84
C GLU A 455 20.41 14.10 -1.32
N ALA A 456 20.15 14.35 -0.04
CA ALA A 456 20.43 15.64 0.59
C ALA A 456 21.93 15.94 0.59
N LYS A 457 22.75 14.94 0.92
CA LYS A 457 24.23 15.02 0.86
C LYS A 457 24.70 15.33 -0.56
N ALA A 458 24.21 14.61 -1.56
CA ALA A 458 24.56 14.82 -2.98
C ALA A 458 24.18 16.23 -3.46
N ARG A 459 22.99 16.72 -3.08
CA ARG A 459 22.55 18.11 -3.40
C ARG A 459 23.45 19.14 -2.74
N PHE A 460 23.86 18.92 -1.50
CA PHE A 460 24.76 19.79 -0.76
C PHE A 460 26.15 19.86 -1.42
N GLU A 461 26.72 18.70 -1.74
CA GLU A 461 28.04 18.59 -2.43
C GLU A 461 28.01 19.26 -3.81
N ALA A 462 26.96 19.03 -4.59
CA ALA A 462 26.77 19.67 -5.90
C ALA A 462 26.68 21.20 -5.76
N ARG A 463 25.95 21.68 -4.73
CA ARG A 463 25.87 23.13 -4.43
C ARG A 463 27.24 23.71 -4.06
N GLN A 464 28.01 23.04 -3.20
CA GLN A 464 29.36 23.47 -2.82
C GLN A 464 30.29 23.52 -4.04
N ALA A 465 30.32 22.46 -4.83
CA ALA A 465 31.16 22.41 -6.05
C ALA A 465 30.78 23.52 -7.04
N ARG A 466 29.49 23.88 -7.16
CA ARG A 466 29.06 25.01 -7.99
C ARG A 466 29.59 26.33 -7.44
N LEU A 467 29.46 26.57 -6.13
CA LEU A 467 29.94 27.80 -5.48
C LEU A 467 31.48 27.95 -5.59
N GLU A 468 32.20 26.84 -5.45
CA GLU A 468 33.67 26.83 -5.63
C GLU A 468 34.06 27.15 -7.06
N ARG A 469 33.40 26.58 -8.06
CA ARG A 469 33.61 26.91 -9.47
C ARG A 469 33.30 28.38 -9.76
N GLU A 470 32.22 28.92 -9.20
CA GLU A 470 31.87 30.33 -9.32
C GLU A 470 32.92 31.26 -8.68
N LYS A 471 33.43 30.90 -7.49
CA LYS A 471 34.53 31.62 -6.79
C LYS A 471 35.82 31.58 -7.61
N ALA A 472 36.21 30.42 -8.12
CA ALA A 472 37.39 30.24 -8.95
C ALA A 472 37.29 31.07 -10.25
N ALA A 473 36.14 30.98 -10.94
CA ALA A 473 35.87 31.75 -12.16
C ALA A 473 35.89 33.27 -11.90
N ARG A 474 35.40 33.71 -10.74
CA ARG A 474 35.44 35.11 -10.32
C ARG A 474 36.89 35.57 -10.05
N ALA A 475 37.65 34.75 -9.32
CA ALA A 475 39.08 35.01 -9.04
C ALA A 475 39.89 35.08 -10.34
N GLU A 476 39.63 34.20 -11.30
CA GLU A 476 40.29 34.19 -12.61
C GLU A 476 39.94 35.45 -13.43
N ARG A 477 38.68 35.90 -13.43
CA ARG A 477 38.27 37.17 -14.06
C ARG A 477 39.00 38.36 -13.42
N HIS A 478 39.13 38.38 -12.09
CA HIS A 478 39.90 39.43 -11.40
C HIS A 478 41.37 39.39 -11.76
N LYS A 479 42.02 38.23 -11.84
CA LYS A 479 43.39 38.08 -12.30
C LYS A 479 43.58 38.57 -13.75
N LYS A 480 42.66 38.18 -14.65
CA LYS A 480 42.71 38.65 -16.07
C LYS A 480 42.50 40.15 -16.19
N ALA A 481 41.65 40.75 -15.36
CA ALA A 481 41.45 42.20 -15.31
C ALA A 481 42.65 42.95 -14.72
N ALA A 482 43.44 42.30 -13.86
CA ALA A 482 44.63 42.90 -13.25
C ALA A 482 45.86 42.82 -14.15
N VAL A 483 45.90 41.97 -15.17
CA VAL A 483 47.13 41.67 -15.96
C VAL A 483 47.28 42.54 -17.20
N GLN A 484 46.26 43.29 -17.67
CA GLN A 484 46.44 44.25 -18.79
C GLN A 484 45.51 45.47 -18.72
N PRO A 485 45.97 46.61 -18.21
CA PRO A 485 45.47 47.85 -18.77
C PRO A 485 46.26 48.16 -20.06
N ALA A 486 45.56 48.36 -21.17
CA ALA A 486 46.17 48.89 -22.39
C ALA A 486 46.84 50.27 -22.09
N ALA A 487 47.88 50.62 -22.80
CA ALA A 487 48.60 51.83 -22.53
C ALA A 487 47.70 53.11 -22.43
N LYS A 488 46.62 53.16 -23.18
CA LYS A 488 45.57 54.18 -23.11
C LYS A 488 44.78 54.19 -21.77
N ASP A 489 44.62 53.05 -21.16
CA ASP A 489 43.91 52.96 -19.86
C ASP A 489 44.84 53.35 -18.70
N GLN A 490 46.16 53.13 -18.81
CA GLN A 490 47.16 53.59 -17.83
C GLN A 490 47.16 55.11 -17.78
N GLU A 491 47.10 55.79 -18.93
CA GLU A 491 47.07 57.27 -19.03
C GLU A 491 45.76 57.81 -18.41
N ALA A 492 44.60 57.14 -18.66
CA ALA A 492 43.30 57.52 -18.07
C ALA A 492 43.31 57.31 -16.55
N ILE A 493 43.88 56.19 -16.07
CA ILE A 493 44.01 55.85 -14.63
C ILE A 493 44.95 56.86 -13.94
N SER A 494 46.08 57.19 -14.55
CA SER A 494 47.03 58.18 -14.00
C SER A 494 46.42 59.58 -13.94
N ALA A 495 45.65 60.01 -14.98
CA ALA A 495 44.91 61.24 -14.97
C ALA A 495 43.76 61.27 -13.92
N ALA A 496 43.10 60.15 -13.70
CA ALA A 496 42.10 60.02 -12.64
C ALA A 496 42.73 60.07 -11.25
N LEU A 497 43.85 59.41 -11.05
CA LEU A 497 44.63 59.45 -9.77
C LEU A 497 45.18 60.84 -9.50
N ALA A 498 45.64 61.58 -10.51
CA ALA A 498 46.06 62.99 -10.40
C ALA A 498 44.88 63.83 -9.90
N ARG A 499 43.67 63.73 -10.51
CA ARG A 499 42.48 64.46 -10.10
C ARG A 499 42.06 64.13 -8.66
N VAL A 500 42.27 62.91 -8.20
CA VAL A 500 41.95 62.50 -6.81
C VAL A 500 43.00 63.10 -5.87
N ARG A 501 44.28 63.13 -6.25
CA ARG A 501 45.32 63.77 -5.46
C ARG A 501 45.14 65.30 -5.35
N ASP A 502 44.74 65.97 -6.43
CA ASP A 502 44.46 67.39 -6.41
C ASP A 502 43.19 67.67 -5.50
N LYS A 503 42.18 66.88 -5.58
CA LYS A 503 41.06 67.01 -4.67
C LYS A 503 41.38 66.69 -3.20
N GLN A 504 42.37 65.84 -2.96
CA GLN A 504 42.88 65.58 -1.60
C GLN A 504 43.76 66.70 -1.07
N ARG A 505 44.51 67.41 -1.95
CA ARG A 505 45.24 68.59 -1.59
C ARG A 505 44.33 69.78 -1.24
N ASP A 506 43.31 69.99 -2.01
CA ASP A 506 42.31 71.04 -1.75
C ASP A 506 41.51 70.80 -0.46
N ALA A 507 41.38 69.55 -0.06
CA ALA A 507 40.71 69.16 1.16
C ALA A 507 41.57 69.16 2.43
N ALA A 508 42.88 69.43 2.28
CA ALA A 508 43.88 69.42 3.37
C ALA A 508 44.11 70.82 4.01
N GLN A 509 43.04 71.55 4.31
CA GLN A 509 43.14 72.63 5.31
C GLN A 509 42.99 71.98 6.73
N PRO A 510 43.86 72.42 7.68
CA PRO A 510 43.81 71.86 9.01
C PRO A 510 42.53 72.19 9.73
N ILE A 511 41.73 71.21 9.94
CA ILE A 511 40.53 71.36 10.78
C ILE A 511 41.02 71.29 12.25
N VAL A 512 40.88 72.43 12.93
CA VAL A 512 41.15 72.52 14.35
C VAL A 512 39.96 71.88 15.10
N ILE A 513 40.11 70.66 15.55
CA ILE A 513 39.14 69.97 16.34
C ILE A 513 39.27 70.40 17.81
N GLN A 514 38.28 71.13 18.33
CA GLN A 514 38.15 71.37 19.76
C GLN A 514 37.72 70.07 20.47
N ALA A 515 38.46 69.70 21.53
CA ALA A 515 38.20 68.50 22.29
C ALA A 515 36.82 68.56 22.96
N GLY A 516 35.91 67.58 22.67
CA GLY A 516 34.60 67.43 23.29
C GLY A 516 33.39 67.57 22.39
N ALA A 517 33.53 67.98 21.10
CA ALA A 517 32.44 68.09 20.15
C ALA A 517 32.24 66.77 19.39
N LYS A 518 31.01 66.24 19.36
CA LYS A 518 30.66 65.11 18.52
C LYS A 518 30.61 65.55 17.06
N PRO A 519 31.20 64.77 16.11
CA PRO A 519 31.19 65.17 14.71
C PRO A 519 29.75 65.14 14.16
N ASP A 520 29.34 66.25 13.56
CA ASP A 520 28.03 66.33 12.87
C ASP A 520 28.17 65.73 11.47
N ASN A 521 27.61 64.57 11.28
CA ASN A 521 27.58 63.85 10.01
C ASN A 521 26.30 64.07 9.22
N SER A 522 25.46 65.02 9.59
CA SER A 522 24.15 65.28 8.99
C SER A 522 24.23 65.54 7.49
N GLU A 523 25.20 66.34 7.04
CA GLU A 523 25.43 66.63 5.60
C GLU A 523 25.86 65.36 4.82
N ALA A 524 26.73 64.53 5.40
CA ALA A 524 27.19 63.29 4.74
C ALA A 524 26.04 62.32 4.61
N ILE A 525 25.18 62.23 5.63
CA ILE A 525 23.94 61.41 5.62
C ILE A 525 22.96 61.93 4.56
N ALA A 526 22.72 63.24 4.53
CA ALA A 526 21.85 63.90 3.54
C ALA A 526 22.35 63.69 2.10
N ALA A 527 23.67 63.85 1.86
CA ALA A 527 24.29 63.59 0.56
C ALA A 527 24.17 62.12 0.13
N ARG A 528 24.26 61.20 1.08
CA ARG A 528 24.07 59.75 0.80
C ARG A 528 22.64 59.41 0.47
N GLU A 529 21.67 60.03 1.17
CA GLU A 529 20.24 59.85 0.89
C GLU A 529 19.85 60.47 -0.45
N ALA A 530 20.35 61.66 -0.78
CA ALA A 530 20.12 62.31 -2.07
C ALA A 530 20.64 61.45 -3.23
N ARG A 531 21.82 60.85 -3.13
CA ARG A 531 22.37 59.93 -4.13
C ARG A 531 21.52 58.64 -4.26
N LYS A 532 20.97 58.14 -3.16
CA LYS A 532 20.03 56.99 -3.18
C LYS A 532 18.72 57.36 -3.85
N ALA A 533 18.21 58.54 -3.59
CA ALA A 533 16.97 59.05 -4.21
C ALA A 533 17.17 59.21 -5.72
N GLU A 534 18.28 59.84 -6.15
CA GLU A 534 18.63 60.00 -7.55
C GLU A 534 18.78 58.68 -8.30
N ALA A 535 19.46 57.66 -7.65
CA ALA A 535 19.58 56.32 -8.22
C ALA A 535 18.22 55.61 -8.35
N ARG A 536 17.29 55.86 -7.41
CA ARG A 536 15.92 55.32 -7.48
C ARG A 536 15.11 56.04 -8.61
N ALA A 537 15.26 57.34 -8.73
CA ALA A 537 14.61 58.11 -9.79
C ALA A 537 15.10 57.68 -11.19
N ARG A 538 16.40 57.51 -11.36
CA ARG A 538 17.01 57.02 -12.61
C ARG A 538 16.54 55.59 -12.96
N LYS A 539 16.38 54.72 -11.97
CA LYS A 539 15.87 53.37 -12.17
C LYS A 539 14.37 53.43 -12.54
N ALA A 540 13.58 54.30 -11.94
CA ALA A 540 12.19 54.52 -12.28
C ALA A 540 11.99 55.08 -13.71
N GLN A 541 12.87 56.02 -14.11
CA GLN A 541 12.89 56.56 -15.49
C GLN A 541 13.22 55.48 -16.53
N GLN A 542 14.18 54.58 -16.21
CA GLN A 542 14.51 53.46 -17.08
C GLN A 542 13.39 52.42 -17.21
N GLN A 543 12.50 52.35 -16.21
CA GLN A 543 11.34 51.49 -16.23
C GLN A 543 10.10 52.13 -16.87
N ALA A 544 10.12 53.43 -17.08
CA ALA A 544 8.98 54.23 -17.65
C ALA A 544 9.07 54.50 -19.15
N ALA A 545 10.12 54.00 -19.83
CA ALA A 545 10.24 54.16 -21.28
C ALA A 545 9.27 53.17 -21.97
N PRO A 546 8.43 53.61 -22.92
CA PRO A 546 7.45 52.73 -23.54
C PRO A 546 8.11 51.68 -24.42
N MET A 547 8.01 50.42 -23.99
CA MET A 547 8.36 49.26 -24.79
C MET A 547 7.20 48.89 -25.75
N ILE A 548 7.50 48.84 -27.01
CA ILE A 548 6.62 48.28 -28.04
C ILE A 548 6.52 46.77 -27.74
N ALA A 549 5.31 46.28 -27.49
CA ALA A 549 5.05 44.93 -27.03
C ALA A 549 5.31 43.87 -28.11
N PRO A 550 6.17 42.87 -27.86
CA PRO A 550 6.07 41.60 -28.59
C PRO A 550 5.05 40.69 -27.90
N ALA A 551 4.41 39.82 -28.68
CA ALA A 551 3.32 38.95 -28.27
C ALA A 551 3.72 38.09 -27.05
N ALA A 552 2.78 37.90 -26.13
CA ALA A 552 2.94 37.25 -24.85
C ALA A 552 3.37 35.75 -24.96
N GLU A 553 4.54 35.42 -24.46
CA GLU A 553 4.88 34.03 -24.12
C GLU A 553 4.26 33.69 -22.76
N PRO A 554 3.82 32.44 -22.55
CA PRO A 554 3.18 32.04 -21.29
C PRO A 554 4.19 32.07 -20.12
N VAL A 555 3.83 32.74 -19.06
CA VAL A 555 4.60 32.87 -17.82
C VAL A 555 4.72 31.50 -17.14
N ASP A 556 5.93 31.04 -16.88
CA ASP A 556 6.20 29.79 -16.15
C ASP A 556 5.64 29.91 -14.71
N PRO A 557 4.64 29.10 -14.34
CA PRO A 557 4.02 29.15 -13.02
C PRO A 557 4.98 28.92 -11.84
N ARG A 558 6.12 28.30 -12.09
CA ARG A 558 7.17 28.08 -11.07
C ARG A 558 7.88 29.38 -10.69
N LYS A 559 8.06 30.29 -11.64
CA LYS A 559 8.68 31.61 -11.39
C LYS A 559 7.79 32.50 -10.51
N ALA A 560 6.50 32.51 -10.80
CA ALA A 560 5.50 33.24 -10.01
C ALA A 560 5.38 32.69 -8.58
N ALA A 561 5.43 31.38 -8.41
CA ALA A 561 5.40 30.74 -7.08
C ALA A 561 6.63 31.07 -6.24
N VAL A 562 7.81 31.14 -6.84
CA VAL A 562 9.05 31.49 -6.15
C VAL A 562 9.04 32.98 -5.73
N GLU A 563 8.55 33.85 -6.57
CA GLU A 563 8.43 35.29 -6.25
C GLU A 563 7.42 35.53 -5.12
N ALA A 564 6.29 34.81 -5.14
CA ALA A 564 5.29 34.86 -4.06
C ALA A 564 5.87 34.35 -2.73
N ALA A 565 6.67 33.29 -2.76
CA ALA A 565 7.33 32.76 -1.57
C ALA A 565 8.37 33.75 -0.99
N ILE A 566 9.14 34.42 -1.84
CA ILE A 566 10.10 35.45 -1.44
C ILE A 566 9.37 36.66 -0.84
N ALA A 567 8.23 37.06 -1.42
CA ALA A 567 7.42 38.17 -0.90
C ALA A 567 6.88 37.86 0.50
N ARG A 568 6.36 36.66 0.73
CA ARG A 568 5.87 36.21 2.06
C ARG A 568 7.00 36.14 3.10
N ALA A 569 8.20 35.68 2.72
CA ALA A 569 9.35 35.66 3.60
C ALA A 569 9.80 37.06 3.99
N LYS A 570 9.77 38.04 3.08
CA LYS A 570 10.08 39.45 3.34
C LYS A 570 9.06 40.09 4.26
N ALA A 571 7.76 39.79 4.07
CA ALA A 571 6.67 40.31 4.90
C ALA A 571 6.82 39.80 6.36
N ARG A 572 7.07 38.51 6.56
CA ARG A 572 7.31 37.90 7.90
C ARG A 572 8.52 38.54 8.62
N LYS A 573 9.60 38.83 7.86
CA LYS A 573 10.78 39.48 8.43
C LYS A 573 10.53 40.94 8.81
N ALA A 574 9.68 41.65 8.09
CA ALA A 574 9.26 43.01 8.44
C ALA A 574 8.37 43.02 9.69
N GLU A 575 7.47 42.06 9.79
CA GLU A 575 6.58 41.87 10.95
C GLU A 575 7.34 41.55 12.24
N GLN A 576 8.40 40.73 12.14
CA GLN A 576 9.29 40.42 13.27
C GLN A 576 10.16 41.61 13.71
N GLN A 577 10.38 42.62 12.84
CA GLN A 577 11.18 43.80 13.17
C GLN A 577 10.32 44.97 13.70
N ALA A 578 9.01 44.83 13.70
CA ALA A 578 8.09 45.91 14.12
C ALA A 578 7.53 45.71 15.57
N ALA A 579 7.87 44.64 16.25
CA ALA A 579 7.42 44.38 17.63
C ALA A 579 8.35 45.10 18.65
N PRO A 580 7.80 45.79 19.64
CA PRO A 580 8.63 46.43 20.68
C PRO A 580 9.32 45.39 21.57
N VAL A 581 10.58 45.60 21.82
CA VAL A 581 11.41 44.72 22.67
C VAL A 581 11.14 45.04 24.16
N GLU A 582 10.34 44.23 24.81
CA GLU A 582 10.34 44.17 26.27
C GLU A 582 11.45 43.22 26.74
N ALA A 583 12.15 43.61 27.79
CA ALA A 583 13.25 42.84 28.37
C ALA A 583 12.78 41.46 28.87
N PRO A 584 13.52 40.37 28.58
CA PRO A 584 13.03 39.03 28.93
C PRO A 584 13.19 38.70 30.40
N ALA A 585 12.09 38.35 31.06
CA ALA A 585 12.14 37.56 32.28
C ALA A 585 12.61 36.14 31.91
N ALA A 586 13.51 35.57 32.68
CA ALA A 586 14.11 34.26 32.45
C ALA A 586 13.06 33.15 32.35
N GLU A 587 12.87 32.57 31.20
CA GLU A 587 12.03 31.37 30.99
C GLU A 587 12.70 30.11 31.58
N PRO A 588 11.89 29.20 32.18
CA PRO A 588 12.43 27.92 32.67
C PRO A 588 12.88 27.04 31.46
N VAL A 589 14.08 26.56 31.55
CA VAL A 589 14.70 25.70 30.53
C VAL A 589 13.91 24.38 30.37
N ASP A 590 13.48 24.07 29.15
CA ASP A 590 12.80 22.80 28.82
C ASP A 590 13.71 21.62 29.22
N PRO A 591 13.29 20.74 30.14
CA PRO A 591 14.11 19.60 30.58
C PRO A 591 14.50 18.63 29.47
N ARG A 592 13.75 18.58 28.36
CA ARG A 592 14.10 17.76 27.20
C ARG A 592 15.29 18.33 26.42
N LYS A 593 15.37 19.65 26.30
CA LYS A 593 16.48 20.32 25.61
C LYS A 593 17.79 20.16 26.42
N ALA A 594 17.73 20.31 27.74
CA ALA A 594 18.84 20.08 28.65
C ALA A 594 19.32 18.61 28.61
N ALA A 595 18.40 17.66 28.53
CA ALA A 595 18.73 16.23 28.43
C ALA A 595 19.43 15.87 27.10
N VAL A 596 19.02 16.49 26.00
CA VAL A 596 19.65 16.29 24.68
C VAL A 596 21.06 16.88 24.66
N GLU A 597 21.24 18.09 25.19
CA GLU A 597 22.57 18.73 25.29
C GLU A 597 23.53 17.95 26.21
N ALA A 598 23.01 17.42 27.32
CA ALA A 598 23.78 16.55 28.20
C ALA A 598 24.19 15.23 27.53
N ALA A 599 23.30 14.65 26.70
CA ALA A 599 23.61 13.44 25.93
C ALA A 599 24.69 13.70 24.85
N ILE A 600 24.61 14.84 24.17
CA ILE A 600 25.61 15.27 23.18
C ILE A 600 26.97 15.52 23.86
N ALA A 601 26.98 16.14 25.03
CA ALA A 601 28.21 16.39 25.81
C ALA A 601 28.88 15.07 26.24
N ARG A 602 28.08 14.08 26.73
CA ARG A 602 28.60 12.75 27.10
C ARG A 602 29.17 11.99 25.88
N ALA A 603 28.50 12.09 24.71
CA ALA A 603 28.98 11.44 23.48
C ALA A 603 30.29 12.07 23.01
N LYS A 604 30.43 13.40 23.12
CA LYS A 604 31.71 14.12 22.81
C LYS A 604 32.83 13.75 23.78
N ALA A 605 32.52 13.62 25.07
CA ALA A 605 33.49 13.22 26.10
C ALA A 605 34.00 11.78 25.85
N ARG A 606 33.11 10.83 25.58
CA ARG A 606 33.48 9.44 25.24
C ARG A 606 34.36 9.35 23.97
N LYS A 607 34.09 10.20 22.97
CA LYS A 607 34.88 10.24 21.73
C LYS A 607 36.27 10.83 21.98
N ALA A 608 36.39 11.80 22.85
CA ALA A 608 37.68 12.38 23.26
C ALA A 608 38.50 11.37 24.09
N GLU A 609 37.82 10.63 24.97
CA GLU A 609 38.45 9.59 25.80
C GLU A 609 38.98 8.40 24.95
N GLN A 610 38.26 8.01 23.89
CA GLN A 610 38.70 7.01 22.93
C GLN A 610 39.87 7.48 22.05
N GLN A 611 40.04 8.80 21.87
CA GLN A 611 41.13 9.37 21.09
C GLN A 611 42.40 9.64 21.92
N ALA A 612 42.28 9.62 23.25
CA ALA A 612 43.37 9.93 24.18
C ALA A 612 44.07 8.69 24.76
N ALA A 613 43.56 7.48 24.47
CA ALA A 613 44.23 6.25 24.95
C ALA A 613 45.47 5.93 24.09
N PRO A 614 46.66 5.75 24.69
CA PRO A 614 47.83 5.37 23.93
C PRO A 614 47.68 3.96 23.35
N VAL A 615 47.98 3.81 22.09
CA VAL A 615 47.99 2.49 21.41
C VAL A 615 49.30 1.79 21.82
N GLU A 616 49.23 0.94 22.81
CA GLU A 616 50.31 -0.03 23.04
C GLU A 616 50.24 -1.11 21.97
N ALA A 617 51.30 -1.26 21.20
CA ALA A 617 51.43 -2.30 20.21
C ALA A 617 51.53 -3.66 20.92
N PRO A 618 50.70 -4.67 20.59
CA PRO A 618 50.85 -5.97 21.22
C PRO A 618 52.10 -6.69 20.75
N ALA A 619 52.92 -7.15 21.66
CA ALA A 619 54.04 -8.00 21.39
C ALA A 619 53.60 -9.29 20.70
N ALA A 620 54.23 -9.66 19.62
CA ALA A 620 53.90 -10.84 18.82
C ALA A 620 54.29 -12.12 19.56
N GLU A 621 53.31 -12.89 20.01
CA GLU A 621 53.49 -14.30 20.38
C GLU A 621 53.31 -15.21 19.16
N PRO A 622 54.11 -16.27 18.94
CA PRO A 622 54.02 -17.14 17.78
C PRO A 622 52.88 -18.12 17.92
N VAL A 623 51.95 -18.00 17.09
CA VAL A 623 50.78 -18.93 17.02
C VAL A 623 51.06 -20.02 16.02
N UNK A 624 51.11 -21.11 16.59
CA UNK A 624 51.43 -22.29 15.87
C UNK A 624 50.56 -22.62 14.68
N UNK A 625 51.15 -23.12 13.71
CA UNK A 625 50.58 -23.54 12.51
C UNK A 625 49.56 -24.63 12.51
N UNK A 626 48.77 -24.80 13.42
CA UNK A 626 47.74 -25.79 13.47
C UNK A 626 46.50 -25.45 12.65
N UNK A 627 46.31 -24.38 12.41
CA UNK A 627 45.22 -24.01 11.59
C UNK A 627 45.43 -24.19 10.10
N UNK A 628 46.62 -24.21 9.73
CA UNK A 628 46.95 -24.44 8.36
C UNK A 628 46.90 -25.90 7.98
N UNK A 629 47.09 -26.60 8.82
CA UNK A 629 46.96 -28.03 8.61
C UNK A 629 45.51 -28.46 8.48
N UNK A 630 44.71 -27.87 9.07
CA UNK A 630 43.33 -28.24 8.99
C UNK A 630 42.68 -27.85 7.64
N UNK A 631 43.12 -26.87 7.11
CA UNK A 631 42.69 -26.50 5.82
C UNK A 631 43.30 -27.33 4.72
N UNK A 632 44.36 -27.79 4.92
CA UNK A 632 44.96 -28.62 3.94
C UNK A 632 44.39 -30.06 4.02
N UNK A 633 43.98 -30.39 5.02
CA UNK A 633 43.36 -31.66 5.17
C UNK A 633 41.96 -31.70 4.58
N UNK A 634 41.31 -30.70 4.61
CA UNK A 634 40.05 -30.65 3.99
C UNK A 634 40.14 -30.61 2.47
N UNK A 635 41.10 -30.11 1.97
CA UNK A 635 41.34 -30.11 0.57
C UNK A 635 41.86 -31.43 0.08
N UNK A 636 42.43 -32.05 0.80
CA UNK A 636 42.88 -33.37 0.47
C UNK A 636 41.77 -34.40 0.53
N UNK A 637 40.93 -34.21 1.29
CA UNK A 637 39.81 -35.12 1.39
C UNK A 637 38.84 -34.94 0.22
N UNK A 638 38.73 -33.87 -0.26
CA UNK A 638 37.95 -33.64 -1.41
C UNK A 638 38.59 -34.16 -2.66
N UNK A 639 39.74 -34.21 -2.75
CA UNK A 639 40.45 -34.74 -3.90
C UNK A 639 40.49 -36.27 -3.86
N UNK A 640 40.37 -36.79 -2.93
CA UNK A 640 40.35 -38.22 -2.84
C UNK A 640 38.98 -38.77 -3.20
N UNK A 641 38.06 -38.08 -2.99
CA UNK A 641 36.77 -38.56 -3.34
C UNK A 641 36.51 -38.52 -4.84
N UNK A 642 37.12 -37.76 -5.53
CA UNK A 642 37.03 -37.67 -6.92
C UNK A 642 37.84 -38.68 -7.68
N UNK A 643 38.62 -39.29 -7.18
CA UNK A 643 39.45 -40.30 -7.85
C UNK A 643 38.90 -41.71 -7.66
N UNK A 644 38.06 -41.88 -6.89
CA UNK A 644 37.54 -43.21 -6.69
C UNK A 644 36.28 -43.47 -7.54
N UNK A 645 35.88 -42.66 -8.16
CA UNK A 645 34.74 -42.83 -9.02
C UNK A 645 35.09 -43.42 -10.39
N LYS A 646 36.25 -43.64 -10.77
CA LYS A 646 36.53 -44.30 -12.07
C LYS A 646 37.06 -45.71 -11.89
N ARG A 647 36.24 -46.69 -11.85
CA ARG A 647 36.28 -48.04 -12.41
C ARG A 647 35.28 -49.01 -11.72
N VAL A 648 34.05 -49.12 -12.24
CA VAL A 648 33.27 -50.37 -12.19
C VAL A 648 32.33 -50.38 -13.41
N LYS A 649 32.45 -51.35 -14.28
CA LYS A 649 31.51 -51.61 -15.41
C LYS A 649 30.25 -52.33 -14.87
N PRO A 650 29.04 -52.07 -15.41
CA PRO A 650 27.82 -52.74 -14.96
C PRO A 650 27.61 -54.10 -15.64
N ASN A 651 27.34 -55.08 -14.86
CA ASN A 651 26.74 -56.32 -15.36
C ASN A 651 25.85 -56.93 -14.28
N SER A 652 24.54 -56.84 -14.45
CA SER A 652 23.51 -57.80 -14.06
C SER A 652 22.09 -57.22 -14.18
N ARG A 653 21.20 -58.04 -14.70
CA ARG A 653 19.80 -57.77 -15.07
C ARG A 653 18.90 -57.49 -13.85
N PRO A 654 17.83 -56.72 -13.99
CA PRO A 654 16.90 -56.47 -12.89
C PRO A 654 15.96 -57.64 -12.65
N ARG A 655 15.83 -58.08 -11.43
CA ARG A 655 14.78 -59.03 -10.99
C ARG A 655 13.47 -58.26 -10.78
N ARG A 656 12.40 -58.74 -11.39
CA ARG A 656 11.00 -58.25 -11.18
C ARG A 656 10.58 -58.56 -9.75
N TRP A 657 10.12 -57.53 -9.08
CA TRP A 657 9.43 -57.64 -7.79
C TRP A 657 7.93 -57.73 -8.03
N THR A 658 7.28 -58.83 -7.57
CA THR A 658 5.83 -59.00 -7.54
C THR A 658 5.37 -58.93 -6.08
N PRO A 659 4.35 -58.14 -5.72
CA PRO A 659 3.87 -58.10 -4.36
C PRO A 659 2.93 -59.31 -4.06
N ARG A 660 3.15 -59.96 -2.90
CA ARG A 660 2.27 -61.01 -2.37
C ARG A 660 1.12 -60.39 -1.55
N PRO A 661 -0.09 -60.98 -1.54
CA PRO A 661 -1.22 -60.53 -0.72
C PRO A 661 -1.07 -60.92 0.74
N PRO A 662 -1.68 -60.15 1.67
CA PRO A 662 -1.52 -60.44 3.10
C PRO A 662 -2.37 -61.63 3.57
N ASN A 663 -1.80 -62.45 4.43
CA ASN A 663 -2.41 -63.65 5.03
C ASN A 663 -3.21 -63.24 6.30
N ARG A 664 -4.45 -63.72 6.39
CA ARG A 664 -5.32 -63.60 7.57
C ARG A 664 -4.99 -64.68 8.57
N SER A 665 -4.79 -64.33 9.82
CA SER A 665 -5.04 -65.02 11.10
C SER A 665 -4.07 -64.44 12.15
N THR A 666 -4.35 -64.18 13.37
CA THR A 666 -5.23 -64.66 14.40
C THR A 666 -5.35 -63.57 15.50
N ARG A 667 -6.54 -63.45 16.05
CA ARG A 667 -6.83 -62.61 17.23
C ARG A 667 -6.08 -63.09 18.46
N ALA A 668 -5.34 -62.21 19.14
CA ALA A 668 -4.96 -62.35 20.55
C ALA A 668 -5.43 -61.11 21.31
N ARG A 669 -6.47 -61.29 22.10
CA ARG A 669 -6.96 -60.27 23.06
C ARG A 669 -6.00 -60.17 24.22
N ARG A 670 -5.32 -59.05 24.43
CA ARG A 670 -4.68 -58.71 25.70
C ARG A 670 -5.55 -57.76 26.49
N ARG A 671 -6.01 -58.21 27.67
CA ARG A 671 -6.74 -57.43 28.68
C ARG A 671 -5.79 -56.43 29.35
N TRP A 672 -6.15 -55.19 29.37
CA TRP A 672 -5.50 -54.19 30.20
C TRP A 672 -6.13 -54.20 31.60
N LYS A 673 -5.34 -54.32 32.65
CA LYS A 673 -5.72 -54.10 34.06
C LYS A 673 -5.28 -52.67 34.46
N PRO A 674 -6.11 -51.91 35.16
CA PRO A 674 -5.69 -50.61 35.66
C PRO A 674 -4.81 -50.75 36.94
N LEU A 675 -3.74 -49.98 37.00
CA LEU A 675 -2.86 -49.85 38.19
C LEU A 675 -3.36 -48.70 39.06
N SER A 676 -3.64 -48.99 40.34
CA SER A 676 -4.01 -48.01 41.38
C SER A 676 -2.76 -47.30 41.90
N PRO A 677 -2.80 -46.01 42.24
CA PRO A 677 -1.67 -45.29 42.82
C PRO A 677 -1.59 -45.47 44.34
N ALA A 678 -0.44 -45.94 44.80
CA ALA A 678 -0.13 -46.01 46.24
C ALA A 678 0.50 -44.68 46.72
N LEU A 679 -0.21 -44.00 47.58
CA LEU A 679 0.25 -42.79 48.28
C LEU A 679 1.22 -43.22 49.41
N LYS A 680 2.51 -42.90 49.31
CA LYS A 680 3.43 -42.93 50.44
C LYS A 680 3.54 -41.54 51.10
N ARG A 681 3.10 -41.45 52.35
CA ARG A 681 3.28 -40.27 53.22
C ARG A 681 4.76 -40.17 53.63
N VAL A 682 5.35 -38.99 53.43
CA VAL A 682 6.66 -38.64 54.00
C VAL A 682 6.41 -37.66 55.16
N LYS A 683 6.90 -37.98 56.33
CA LYS A 683 6.87 -37.13 57.53
C LYS A 683 7.92 -36.02 57.47
N PRO A 684 7.63 -34.81 57.96
CA PRO A 684 8.63 -33.75 58.01
C PRO A 684 9.50 -33.86 59.30
N ASN A 685 10.79 -33.68 59.13
CA ASN A 685 11.79 -33.63 60.20
C ASN A 685 11.92 -32.16 60.66
N SER A 686 11.71 -31.98 61.97
CA SER A 686 11.81 -30.70 62.66
C SER A 686 13.20 -30.50 63.30
N ARG A 687 13.83 -29.35 63.08
CA ARG A 687 14.85 -28.80 64.00
C ARG A 687 14.71 -27.29 64.09
N PRO A 688 14.87 -26.70 65.27
CA PRO A 688 14.54 -25.30 65.56
C PRO A 688 15.72 -24.36 65.37
N HIS A 689 15.45 -23.14 64.91
CA HIS A 689 16.38 -22.03 65.07
C HIS A 689 15.70 -20.79 65.61
N ASN A 690 16.36 -20.22 66.56
CA ASN A 690 16.15 -19.08 67.43
C ASN A 690 15.28 -17.92 66.94
N ARG A 691 14.35 -17.57 67.81
CA ARG A 691 13.66 -16.29 67.86
C ARG A 691 14.63 -15.17 68.35
N ILE A 692 14.66 -14.09 67.58
CA ILE A 692 15.03 -12.75 68.08
C ILE A 692 13.80 -11.88 67.92
N SER A 693 13.25 -11.53 69.03
CA SER A 693 12.11 -10.62 69.20
C SER A 693 12.52 -9.16 68.90
N ARG A 694 11.92 -8.52 67.93
CA ARG A 694 11.91 -7.05 67.84
C ARG A 694 10.47 -6.57 67.85
N GLN A 695 10.16 -5.75 68.83
CA GLN A 695 8.88 -5.04 68.99
C GLN A 695 8.68 -3.99 67.89
N PRO A 696 7.47 -3.79 67.37
CA PRO A 696 7.17 -2.70 66.41
C PRO A 696 6.97 -1.36 67.11
N GLN A 697 7.63 -0.31 66.66
CA GLN A 697 7.34 1.08 67.03
C GLN A 697 6.23 1.64 66.12
N PRO A 698 5.39 2.58 66.62
CA PRO A 698 4.25 3.11 65.86
C PRO A 698 4.69 4.09 64.77
N MET A 699 4.17 3.88 63.54
CA MET A 699 4.30 4.80 62.40
C MET A 699 3.49 6.09 62.61
N THR A 700 4.16 7.19 62.56
CA THR A 700 3.54 8.53 62.48
C THR A 700 2.88 8.74 61.12
N THR A 701 1.64 9.17 61.11
CA THR A 701 0.81 9.49 59.97
C THR A 701 1.42 10.61 59.11
N ARG A 702 1.80 10.27 57.88
CA ARG A 702 2.24 11.24 56.88
C ARG A 702 1.02 11.71 56.06
N ALA A 703 0.73 13.00 56.11
CA ALA A 703 -0.39 13.63 55.41
C ALA A 703 -0.36 13.41 53.89
N LYS A 704 -1.47 12.99 53.30
CA LYS A 704 -1.70 12.85 51.88
C LYS A 704 -1.64 14.23 51.20
N ARG A 705 -0.73 14.42 50.25
CA ARG A 705 -0.72 15.59 49.37
C ARG A 705 -1.96 15.53 48.43
N PRO A 706 -2.69 16.63 48.25
CA PRO A 706 -3.82 16.65 47.34
C PRO A 706 -3.34 16.63 45.86
N SER A 707 -3.99 15.85 45.03
CA SER A 707 -3.80 15.81 43.60
C SER A 707 -4.21 17.15 42.94
N PRO A 708 -3.52 17.60 41.87
CA PRO A 708 -3.85 18.89 41.26
C PRO A 708 -5.23 18.87 40.60
N ARG A 709 -6.04 19.86 40.94
CA ARG A 709 -7.38 20.09 40.37
C ARG A 709 -7.26 20.50 38.90
N LEU A 710 -7.94 19.78 38.00
CA LEU A 710 -8.11 20.16 36.62
C LEU A 710 -8.86 21.50 36.48
N SER A 711 -8.42 22.33 35.57
CA SER A 711 -8.96 23.67 35.33
C SER A 711 -10.44 23.67 34.91
N PRO A 712 -11.18 24.75 35.11
CA PRO A 712 -12.63 24.81 34.83
C PRO A 712 -13.02 24.58 33.37
N ALA A 713 -12.12 24.78 32.44
CA ALA A 713 -12.37 24.59 31.00
C ALA A 713 -12.68 23.13 30.65
N PHE A 714 -12.06 22.15 31.31
CA PHE A 714 -12.27 20.74 31.06
C PHE A 714 -13.63 20.21 31.57
N ARG A 715 -14.24 20.90 32.52
CA ARG A 715 -15.57 20.51 33.02
C ARG A 715 -16.71 20.89 32.06
N ARG A 716 -16.59 22.00 31.30
CA ARG A 716 -17.63 22.44 30.36
C ARG A 716 -17.75 21.50 29.13
N VAL A 717 -16.66 20.96 28.63
CA VAL A 717 -16.67 20.05 27.48
C VAL A 717 -17.35 18.71 27.83
N LYS A 718 -17.14 18.22 29.04
CA LYS A 718 -17.72 16.93 29.46
C LYS A 718 -19.22 17.04 29.83
N GLN A 719 -19.70 18.23 30.18
CA GLN A 719 -21.13 18.47 30.42
C GLN A 719 -21.88 18.68 29.09
N HIS A 720 -21.25 19.32 28.11
CA HIS A 720 -21.87 19.54 26.78
C HIS A 720 -22.06 18.25 25.99
N SER A 721 -21.11 17.31 26.06
CA SER A 721 -21.24 15.99 25.41
C SER A 721 -22.31 15.10 26.05
N ARG A 722 -22.56 15.23 27.36
CA ARG A 722 -23.62 14.49 28.06
C ARG A 722 -25.04 15.06 27.82
N GLN A 723 -25.16 16.35 27.54
CA GLN A 723 -26.42 16.96 27.13
C GLN A 723 -26.82 16.67 25.69
N LEU A 724 -25.84 16.63 24.79
CA LEU A 724 -26.08 16.27 23.38
C LEU A 724 -26.53 14.82 23.18
N THR A 725 -26.02 13.89 23.99
CA THR A 725 -26.49 12.48 23.93
C THR A 725 -27.87 12.29 24.56
N ARG A 726 -28.26 13.10 25.54
CA ARG A 726 -29.56 12.94 26.20
C ARG A 726 -30.71 13.54 25.40
N ASN A 727 -30.48 14.58 24.61
CA ASN A 727 -31.51 15.20 23.77
C ASN A 727 -31.80 14.44 22.48
N LYS A 728 -30.93 13.54 22.03
CA LYS A 728 -31.15 12.75 20.82
C LYS A 728 -32.07 11.54 21.03
N TRP A 729 -32.28 11.09 22.28
CA TRP A 729 -33.13 9.95 22.60
C TRP A 729 -34.60 10.32 22.84
N PHE A 730 -34.94 11.60 23.02
CA PHE A 730 -36.30 12.05 23.37
C PHE A 730 -37.09 12.64 22.19
N SER A 731 -36.52 12.77 20.99
CA SER A 731 -37.20 13.41 19.85
C SER A 731 -37.84 12.45 18.85
N GLU A 732 -37.75 11.14 19.06
CA GLU A 732 -38.26 10.13 18.09
C GLU A 732 -39.56 9.42 18.52
N SER A 733 -40.26 9.86 19.58
CA SER A 733 -41.44 9.16 20.06
C SER A 733 -42.75 9.96 20.11
N GLN A 734 -43.00 10.85 19.14
CA GLN A 734 -44.33 11.46 18.99
C GLN A 734 -44.69 11.69 17.51
N ALA A 735 -45.21 10.65 16.86
CA ALA A 735 -46.00 10.80 15.64
C ALA A 735 -47.49 10.64 15.99
N PRO A 736 -48.39 11.49 15.48
CA PRO A 736 -49.83 11.38 15.77
C PRO A 736 -50.45 10.17 15.07
N PRO A 737 -51.52 9.55 15.66
CA PRO A 737 -52.16 8.40 15.05
C PRO A 737 -53.01 8.75 13.82
N ILE A 738 -52.90 7.94 12.77
CA ILE A 738 -53.66 8.04 11.54
C ILE A 738 -55.02 7.36 11.77
N PRO A 739 -56.15 7.96 11.41
CA PRO A 739 -57.48 7.33 11.60
C PRO A 739 -57.71 6.16 10.64
N ILE A 740 -58.12 5.05 11.14
CA ILE A 740 -58.47 3.83 10.40
C ILE A 740 -59.91 3.97 9.89
N THR A 741 -60.08 4.08 8.56
CA THR A 741 -61.38 3.90 7.93
C THR A 741 -61.49 2.48 7.39
N SER A 742 -62.52 1.76 7.86
CA SER A 742 -62.86 0.40 7.51
C SER A 742 -63.46 0.33 6.07
N GLY A 743 -62.75 -0.33 5.16
CA GLY A 743 -63.25 -0.68 3.84
C GLY A 743 -62.73 -2.04 3.42
N ARG A 744 -63.59 -3.04 3.44
CA ARG A 744 -63.32 -4.40 2.93
C ARG A 744 -63.26 -4.41 1.41
N PRO A 745 -62.26 -5.02 0.75
CA PRO A 745 -62.37 -5.42 -0.65
C PRO A 745 -62.82 -6.89 -0.75
N ARG A 746 -63.74 -7.12 -1.66
CA ARG A 746 -64.27 -8.43 -2.03
C ARG A 746 -63.22 -9.25 -2.79
N VAL A 747 -63.09 -10.52 -2.40
CA VAL A 747 -62.35 -11.56 -3.09
C VAL A 747 -63.14 -12.02 -4.31
N LEU A 748 -62.58 -11.99 -5.49
CA LEU A 748 -63.07 -12.75 -6.66
C LEU A 748 -62.03 -13.82 -7.00
N CYS A 749 -62.43 -15.06 -6.73
CA CYS A 749 -61.80 -16.29 -7.17
C CYS A 749 -62.03 -16.50 -8.66
N CYS A 750 -61.00 -16.78 -9.42
CA CYS A 750 -61.16 -17.45 -10.70
C CYS A 750 -60.20 -18.62 -10.79
N TRP A 751 -60.78 -19.79 -10.70
CA TRP A 751 -60.15 -21.08 -10.97
C TRP A 751 -60.13 -21.32 -12.48
N CYS A 752 -59.15 -22.05 -13.00
CA CYS A 752 -59.21 -23.14 -13.98
C CYS A 752 -57.86 -23.30 -14.67
N CYS A 753 -57.23 -24.34 -14.45
CA CYS A 753 -57.10 -25.68 -15.01
C CYS A 753 -55.84 -25.87 -15.86
N SER A 754 -55.01 -26.74 -15.38
CA SER A 754 -54.04 -27.60 -16.09
C SER A 754 -54.81 -28.74 -16.77
N PRO A 755 -54.29 -29.70 -17.57
CA PRO A 755 -52.99 -29.88 -18.21
C PRO A 755 -53.07 -30.59 -19.58
N LEU A 756 -51.86 -30.96 -20.12
CA LEU A 756 -51.60 -32.03 -21.11
C LEU A 756 -51.96 -31.78 -22.60
N CYS A 757 -50.94 -31.76 -23.46
CA CYS A 757 -50.79 -32.80 -24.49
C CYS A 757 -49.44 -32.81 -25.17
N LEU A 758 -48.93 -33.98 -25.30
CA LEU A 758 -47.72 -34.43 -25.97
C LEU A 758 -47.88 -34.50 -27.50
N ALA A 759 -46.78 -34.41 -28.17
CA ALA A 759 -46.34 -35.25 -29.28
C ALA A 759 -46.44 -34.76 -30.74
N LEU A 760 -45.25 -34.77 -31.31
CA LEU A 760 -44.87 -35.27 -32.66
C LEU A 760 -45.24 -34.44 -33.91
N TRP A 761 -44.27 -34.08 -34.69
CA TRP A 761 -43.89 -34.57 -36.03
C TRP A 761 -43.07 -33.53 -36.80
N SER A 762 -41.86 -33.82 -37.11
CA SER A 762 -41.12 -34.04 -38.35
C SER A 762 -41.27 -33.02 -39.50
N ARG A 763 -40.11 -32.59 -39.94
CA ARG A 763 -39.59 -31.93 -41.17
C ARG A 763 -40.33 -32.27 -42.48
N PRO A 764 -39.98 -31.66 -43.66
CA PRO A 764 -39.18 -30.48 -44.01
C PRO A 764 -39.73 -29.65 -45.23
N GLY A 765 -39.03 -28.55 -45.57
CA GLY A 765 -38.85 -28.20 -46.98
C GLY A 765 -39.33 -26.85 -47.52
N PHE A 766 -38.38 -26.17 -48.21
CA PHE A 766 -38.50 -25.13 -49.26
C PHE A 766 -38.82 -23.68 -48.88
N SER A 767 -37.93 -22.83 -49.07
CA SER A 767 -37.40 -21.86 -50.05
C SER A 767 -38.32 -20.66 -50.39
N ALA A 768 -37.63 -19.48 -50.39
CA ALA A 768 -37.84 -18.32 -51.26
C ALA A 768 -38.80 -17.19 -50.88
N GLY A 769 -38.27 -16.00 -50.93
CA GLY A 769 -38.99 -14.80 -51.35
C GLY A 769 -39.09 -13.62 -50.38
N ALA A 770 -38.19 -12.64 -50.51
CA ALA A 770 -38.41 -11.27 -50.06
C ALA A 770 -39.52 -10.59 -50.87
N PRO A 771 -40.21 -9.54 -50.46
CA PRO A 771 -39.56 -8.21 -50.52
C PRO A 771 -40.02 -7.18 -49.47
N TYR A 772 -39.34 -6.08 -49.48
CA TYR A 772 -39.49 -4.78 -48.86
C TYR A 772 -40.88 -4.24 -48.59
N CYS A 773 -41.07 -3.58 -47.48
CA CYS A 773 -41.84 -2.34 -47.44
C CYS A 773 -41.41 -1.40 -46.32
N ARG A 774 -41.06 -0.18 -46.71
CA ARG A 774 -40.88 1.01 -45.81
C ARG A 774 -42.26 1.55 -45.37
N LEU A 775 -42.23 2.26 -44.28
CA LEU A 775 -42.96 3.54 -44.03
C LEU A 775 -42.96 3.84 -42.50
N SER A 776 -42.30 4.85 -42.04
CA SER A 776 -42.58 6.28 -41.81
C SER A 776 -43.27 6.55 -40.46
N SER A 777 -42.60 7.31 -39.62
CA SER A 777 -43.11 8.01 -38.44
C SER A 777 -43.68 9.37 -38.86
N PRO A 778 -44.22 10.26 -38.07
CA PRO A 778 -44.61 10.42 -36.70
C PRO A 778 -46.05 11.03 -36.58
N PRO A 779 -46.43 11.82 -35.56
CA PRO A 779 -45.74 12.73 -34.65
C PRO A 779 -45.72 12.32 -33.18
#